data_d443c5f71781bfc2bf3ef735f0494215
#
_entry.id   d443c5f71781bfc2bf3ef735f0494215
#
_cell.length_a   1.000
_cell.length_b   1.000
_cell.length_c   1.000
_cell.angle_alpha   90.00
_cell.angle_beta   90.00
_cell.angle_gamma   90.00
#
_symmetry.space_group_name_H-M   'P 1'
#
loop_
_entity.id
_entity.type
_entity.pdbx_description
1 polymer ?
#
loop_
_entity_poly.entity_id
_entity_poly.type
_entity_poly.pdbx_seq_one_letter_code
_entity_poly.pdbx_strand_id
1 'polypeptide(L)'
;MANYKVEDIRNIVLCGHGGAGKTTLADTILNATGLVKRPASVDEGTSICDFDEEEKAHKYTIESSVIHFDHAGKRFNVIDTPGYPDFIGQTIGALWGVDNAAIVINAQAGIEVNTRRVFAEAKKAGLGRMIILNKMDGDNIDLPKLLEMIKDVFGAECVPLNVPLGIGAAFKGVASTLNPPADTADAVIDPKSIHENLIETIVTADEAVMEKYLEGTMPSDAELSSLMIKAVYEGTLIPIFCVSTKTKTGLTELLDGLAMCAIPPTMIERKAQNAAGEEVTLSPDPAGPLCAQVFKTRVDPFVQKLSFIRVYSGTLKAGVQLSASTARRGIKIAQIFEMQANETNPVEDAIPGDIVAVAKLEELETCAVIGDLQMDRFPFPTPMVGLAAAPKSRGDEAKLSGALAKVTQEDPTFLCERNEQTKQLVITGMSELHLQVIRERLKRRDKVELDTKEPKIAYRETIQAKSEGMYRHKKQSGGAGQFGEVHIRMYPFPEGTDPEAFASNKEMFPSMKAFHYEPSNNFLWIDAIVGGVIPSNFFPAIEKGFKDRMEKGVIAGCKVQDVAVELFHGKYHDVDSNEHAFKTAGSMAFKTVFLQAKPGLLEPIVKLEVTVPMANVGDINSDLPNRRGRPMSMESAGGGMQTIVAEVPLAEVLTYNRTLASMTGGQGSYGIEFLRYDVVPGNIQQQIIASAELAEEEE
;
A
#
# COMPACT_ATOMS: atom_id res chain seq x y z
N MET A 1 11.07 -27.17 23.51
CA MET A 1 9.73 -27.57 23.04
C MET A 1 8.71 -26.65 23.67
N ALA A 2 7.75 -26.16 22.91
CA ALA A 2 6.66 -25.36 23.45
C ALA A 2 5.93 -26.16 24.54
N ASN A 3 5.59 -25.51 25.66
CA ASN A 3 4.86 -26.14 26.77
C ASN A 3 3.35 -26.13 26.55
N TYR A 4 2.88 -25.78 25.36
CA TYR A 4 1.48 -25.66 24.94
C TYR A 4 1.25 -26.39 23.62
N LYS A 5 -0.01 -26.67 23.31
CA LYS A 5 -0.41 -27.30 22.05
C LYS A 5 -0.99 -26.25 21.08
N VAL A 6 -1.09 -26.62 19.80
CA VAL A 6 -1.69 -25.78 18.75
C VAL A 6 -3.11 -25.30 19.14
N GLU A 7 -3.92 -26.15 19.73
CA GLU A 7 -5.28 -25.87 20.19
C GLU A 7 -5.36 -24.85 21.35
N ASP A 8 -4.25 -24.62 22.04
CA ASP A 8 -4.18 -23.68 23.16
C ASP A 8 -3.74 -22.26 22.71
N ILE A 9 -3.28 -22.11 21.47
CA ILE A 9 -2.81 -20.82 20.95
C ILE A 9 -4.01 -19.93 20.59
N ARG A 10 -3.87 -18.63 20.86
CA ARG A 10 -4.81 -17.56 20.51
C ARG A 10 -4.05 -16.40 19.90
N ASN A 11 -4.19 -16.22 18.59
CA ASN A 11 -3.56 -15.13 17.86
C ASN A 11 -4.57 -14.03 17.62
N ILE A 12 -4.33 -12.86 18.16
CA ILE A 12 -5.29 -11.75 18.16
C ILE A 12 -4.58 -10.48 17.67
N VAL A 13 -5.20 -9.73 16.77
CA VAL A 13 -4.78 -8.37 16.44
C VAL A 13 -5.69 -7.37 17.14
N LEU A 14 -5.10 -6.36 17.79
CA LEU A 14 -5.81 -5.18 18.28
C LEU A 14 -5.85 -4.16 17.16
N CYS A 15 -7.03 -3.90 16.61
CA CYS A 15 -7.22 -2.93 15.53
C CYS A 15 -8.38 -1.98 15.86
N GLY A 16 -8.51 -0.87 15.11
CA GLY A 16 -9.50 0.18 15.39
C GLY A 16 -8.95 1.55 15.10
N HIS A 17 -9.73 2.60 15.37
CA HIS A 17 -9.36 3.99 15.11
C HIS A 17 -8.23 4.49 16.02
N GLY A 18 -7.57 5.60 15.62
CA GLY A 18 -6.60 6.30 16.46
C GLY A 18 -7.22 6.80 17.77
N GLY A 19 -6.51 6.66 18.87
CA GLY A 19 -7.04 7.09 20.18
C GLY A 19 -8.09 6.16 20.82
N ALA A 20 -8.44 5.01 20.21
CA ALA A 20 -9.35 4.03 20.86
C ALA A 20 -8.73 3.34 22.09
N GLY A 21 -7.41 3.41 22.26
CA GLY A 21 -6.69 2.86 23.41
C GLY A 21 -6.18 1.44 23.22
N LYS A 22 -5.89 1.00 21.98
CA LYS A 22 -5.34 -0.32 21.64
C LYS A 22 -4.01 -0.59 22.35
N THR A 23 -3.04 0.29 22.15
CA THR A 23 -1.70 0.20 22.75
C THR A 23 -1.77 0.26 24.28
N THR A 24 -2.62 1.17 24.82
CA THR A 24 -2.88 1.22 26.27
C THR A 24 -3.49 -0.09 26.77
N LEU A 25 -4.36 -0.73 25.99
CA LEU A 25 -4.93 -2.03 26.33
C LEU A 25 -3.84 -3.12 26.35
N ALA A 26 -2.98 -3.18 25.33
CA ALA A 26 -1.85 -4.09 25.27
C ALA A 26 -0.92 -3.94 26.46
N ASP A 27 -0.50 -2.72 26.78
CA ASP A 27 0.34 -2.41 27.95
C ASP A 27 -0.35 -2.78 29.28
N THR A 28 -1.67 -2.54 29.39
CA THR A 28 -2.45 -2.85 30.59
C THR A 28 -2.57 -4.36 30.78
N ILE A 29 -2.74 -5.14 29.70
CA ILE A 29 -2.74 -6.60 29.73
C ILE A 29 -1.39 -7.13 30.24
N LEU A 30 -0.27 -6.64 29.68
CA LEU A 30 1.06 -7.04 30.11
C LEU A 30 1.34 -6.75 31.61
N ASN A 31 0.81 -5.64 32.10
CA ASN A 31 0.90 -5.30 33.51
C ASN A 31 0.00 -6.21 34.39
N ALA A 32 -1.22 -6.53 33.94
CA ALA A 32 -2.16 -7.38 34.68
C ALA A 32 -1.71 -8.84 34.73
N THR A 33 -1.07 -9.34 33.68
CA THR A 33 -0.48 -10.70 33.62
C THR A 33 0.87 -10.80 34.36
N GLY A 34 1.39 -9.68 34.90
CA GLY A 34 2.61 -9.64 35.70
C GLY A 34 3.91 -9.69 34.90
N LEU A 35 3.85 -9.70 33.56
CA LEU A 35 5.01 -9.67 32.67
C LEU A 35 5.73 -8.31 32.78
N VAL A 36 4.99 -7.24 32.99
CA VAL A 36 5.53 -5.89 33.21
C VAL A 36 5.16 -5.39 34.59
N LYS A 37 6.17 -5.10 35.41
CA LYS A 37 5.97 -4.73 36.82
C LYS A 37 5.42 -3.31 37.01
N ARG A 38 5.75 -2.37 36.11
CA ARG A 38 5.32 -0.97 36.20
C ARG A 38 4.29 -0.69 35.13
N PRO A 39 3.19 0.01 35.43
CA PRO A 39 2.28 0.48 34.38
C PRO A 39 3.02 1.30 33.35
N ALA A 40 2.76 1.04 32.09
CA ALA A 40 3.30 1.80 30.96
C ALA A 40 2.27 2.83 30.48
N SER A 41 2.71 3.88 29.81
CA SER A 41 1.87 4.97 29.31
C SER A 41 2.40 5.50 28.00
N VAL A 42 1.52 5.56 26.99
CA VAL A 42 1.81 6.16 25.68
C VAL A 42 2.13 7.67 25.85
N ASP A 43 1.34 8.37 26.67
CA ASP A 43 1.51 9.82 26.91
C ASP A 43 2.85 10.17 27.55
N GLU A 44 3.38 9.29 28.41
CA GLU A 44 4.67 9.45 29.07
C GLU A 44 5.84 8.88 28.25
N GLY A 45 5.55 8.25 27.09
CA GLY A 45 6.56 7.59 26.24
C GLY A 45 7.19 6.35 26.86
N THR A 46 6.48 5.69 27.81
CA THR A 46 6.93 4.48 28.51
C THR A 46 6.22 3.21 28.03
N SER A 47 5.38 3.29 27.00
CA SER A 47 4.71 2.14 26.39
C SER A 47 5.71 1.08 25.97
N ILE A 48 5.37 -0.18 26.17
CA ILE A 48 6.16 -1.34 25.72
C ILE A 48 6.00 -1.53 24.21
N CYS A 49 4.79 -1.31 23.68
CA CYS A 49 4.48 -1.48 22.28
C CYS A 49 4.98 -0.33 21.41
N ASP A 50 4.89 0.92 21.89
CA ASP A 50 5.39 2.13 21.19
C ASP A 50 6.83 2.40 21.62
N PHE A 51 7.78 1.61 21.17
CA PHE A 51 9.18 1.69 21.60
C PHE A 51 10.07 2.53 20.68
N ASP A 52 9.67 2.79 19.43
CA ASP A 52 10.39 3.62 18.48
C ASP A 52 10.34 5.11 18.91
N GLU A 53 11.43 5.84 18.65
CA GLU A 53 11.54 7.25 19.02
C GLU A 53 10.52 8.13 18.30
N GLU A 54 10.14 7.78 17.05
CA GLU A 54 9.07 8.47 16.32
C GLU A 54 7.73 8.28 17.02
N GLU A 55 7.40 7.07 17.47
CA GLU A 55 6.16 6.77 18.21
C GLU A 55 6.10 7.55 19.53
N LYS A 56 7.20 7.56 20.28
CA LYS A 56 7.30 8.35 21.51
C LYS A 56 7.16 9.85 21.29
N ALA A 57 7.76 10.36 20.20
CA ALA A 57 7.70 11.78 19.85
C ALA A 57 6.30 12.20 19.43
N HIS A 58 5.63 11.37 18.63
CA HIS A 58 4.29 11.62 18.11
C HIS A 58 3.17 11.20 19.07
N LYS A 59 3.46 10.34 20.06
CA LYS A 59 2.50 9.78 21.03
C LYS A 59 1.38 8.96 20.37
N TYR A 60 1.70 8.25 19.30
CA TYR A 60 0.84 7.28 18.64
C TYR A 60 1.65 6.19 17.97
N THR A 61 1.04 5.02 17.84
CA THR A 61 1.61 3.84 17.20
C THR A 61 1.77 4.06 15.70
N ILE A 62 2.95 3.76 15.17
CA ILE A 62 3.31 3.84 13.74
C ILE A 62 3.51 2.43 13.17
N GLU A 63 4.12 1.54 13.94
CA GLU A 63 4.38 0.17 13.56
C GLU A 63 3.57 -0.83 14.40
N SER A 64 3.33 -2.01 13.85
CA SER A 64 2.73 -3.10 14.63
C SER A 64 3.74 -3.72 15.59
N SER A 65 3.32 -4.05 16.82
CA SER A 65 4.13 -4.68 17.85
C SER A 65 3.55 -6.02 18.26
N VAL A 66 4.40 -7.04 18.37
CA VAL A 66 4.01 -8.39 18.82
C VAL A 66 4.33 -8.54 20.29
N ILE A 67 3.34 -8.96 21.06
CA ILE A 67 3.47 -9.32 22.48
C ILE A 67 2.84 -10.69 22.73
N HIS A 68 3.23 -11.33 23.81
CA HIS A 68 2.67 -12.61 24.20
C HIS A 68 2.47 -12.70 25.71
N PHE A 69 1.51 -13.51 26.13
CA PHE A 69 1.24 -13.83 27.53
C PHE A 69 0.43 -15.13 27.63
N ASP A 70 0.42 -15.71 28.83
CA ASP A 70 -0.39 -16.89 29.14
C ASP A 70 -1.55 -16.49 30.06
N HIS A 71 -2.77 -16.97 29.76
CA HIS A 71 -3.96 -16.78 30.59
C HIS A 71 -4.92 -17.94 30.44
N ALA A 72 -5.52 -18.43 31.56
CA ALA A 72 -6.48 -19.51 31.60
C ALA A 72 -6.05 -20.78 30.82
N GLY A 73 -4.74 -21.12 30.85
CA GLY A 73 -4.18 -22.27 30.14
C GLY A 73 -4.06 -22.07 28.61
N LYS A 74 -4.24 -20.87 28.12
CA LYS A 74 -4.06 -20.51 26.72
C LYS A 74 -2.83 -19.62 26.53
N ARG A 75 -2.14 -19.80 25.38
CA ARG A 75 -1.04 -18.99 24.90
C ARG A 75 -1.57 -17.91 23.97
N PHE A 76 -1.49 -16.66 24.38
CA PHE A 76 -1.90 -15.50 23.57
C PHE A 76 -0.71 -14.90 22.87
N ASN A 77 -0.82 -14.75 21.56
CA ASN A 77 0.01 -13.84 20.76
C ASN A 77 -0.88 -12.67 20.32
N VAL A 78 -0.52 -11.49 20.73
CA VAL A 78 -1.28 -10.27 20.43
C VAL A 78 -0.43 -9.32 19.60
N ILE A 79 -1.02 -8.80 18.52
CA ILE A 79 -0.39 -7.79 17.67
C ILE A 79 -1.12 -6.47 17.88
N ASP A 80 -0.45 -5.50 18.50
CA ASP A 80 -0.92 -4.11 18.54
C ASP A 80 -0.67 -3.44 17.19
N THR A 81 -1.63 -2.63 16.71
CA THR A 81 -1.53 -2.00 15.39
C THR A 81 -1.83 -0.51 15.42
N PRO A 82 -1.26 0.27 14.45
CA PRO A 82 -1.59 1.66 14.27
C PRO A 82 -3.08 1.90 14.05
N GLY A 83 -3.60 2.98 14.62
CA GLY A 83 -4.99 3.38 14.44
C GLY A 83 -5.21 4.43 13.34
N TYR A 84 -4.15 5.03 12.81
CA TYR A 84 -4.22 6.01 11.73
C TYR A 84 -4.25 5.31 10.36
N PRO A 85 -5.13 5.76 9.44
CA PRO A 85 -5.22 5.19 8.09
C PRO A 85 -3.92 5.29 7.29
N ASP A 86 -3.07 6.24 7.65
CA ASP A 86 -1.75 6.51 7.06
C ASP A 86 -0.80 5.30 7.16
N PHE A 87 -0.96 4.49 8.21
CA PHE A 87 -0.12 3.33 8.50
C PHE A 87 -0.88 2.00 8.32
N ILE A 88 -1.93 1.99 7.52
CA ILE A 88 -2.81 0.82 7.34
C ILE A 88 -2.06 -0.42 6.84
N GLY A 89 -0.95 -0.25 6.13
CA GLY A 89 -0.09 -1.37 5.70
C GLY A 89 0.35 -2.26 6.84
N GLN A 90 0.69 -1.68 8.00
CA GLN A 90 1.05 -2.41 9.21
C GLN A 90 -0.12 -3.24 9.74
N THR A 91 -1.32 -2.66 9.72
CA THR A 91 -2.55 -3.36 10.16
C THR A 91 -2.91 -4.50 9.19
N ILE A 92 -2.79 -4.31 7.87
CA ILE A 92 -3.04 -5.37 6.89
C ILE A 92 -2.09 -6.55 7.12
N GLY A 93 -0.78 -6.32 7.23
CA GLY A 93 0.17 -7.40 7.53
C GLY A 93 -0.18 -8.15 8.81
N ALA A 94 -0.54 -7.44 9.87
CA ALA A 94 -0.95 -8.02 11.15
C ALA A 94 -2.23 -8.86 11.05
N LEU A 95 -3.26 -8.40 10.32
CA LEU A 95 -4.51 -9.14 10.09
C LEU A 95 -4.26 -10.50 9.43
N TRP A 96 -3.33 -10.58 8.50
CA TRP A 96 -3.00 -11.84 7.82
C TRP A 96 -2.09 -12.76 8.64
N GLY A 97 -1.46 -12.24 9.71
CA GLY A 97 -0.63 -13.01 10.64
C GLY A 97 -1.38 -13.70 11.78
N VAL A 98 -2.68 -13.42 11.96
CA VAL A 98 -3.46 -13.87 13.13
C VAL A 98 -4.71 -14.68 12.76
N ASP A 99 -5.45 -15.11 13.76
CA ASP A 99 -6.70 -15.86 13.61
C ASP A 99 -7.93 -15.06 14.07
N ASN A 100 -7.72 -14.03 14.89
CA ASN A 100 -8.79 -13.22 15.47
C ASN A 100 -8.47 -11.74 15.37
N ALA A 101 -9.51 -10.92 15.15
CA ALA A 101 -9.44 -9.46 15.16
C ALA A 101 -10.31 -8.89 16.30
N ALA A 102 -9.67 -8.24 17.26
CA ALA A 102 -10.32 -7.49 18.32
C ALA A 102 -10.38 -6.01 17.92
N ILE A 103 -11.57 -5.55 17.55
CA ILE A 103 -11.83 -4.19 17.10
C ILE A 103 -12.10 -3.32 18.32
N VAL A 104 -11.14 -2.48 18.70
CA VAL A 104 -11.22 -1.59 19.87
C VAL A 104 -11.94 -0.30 19.46
N ILE A 105 -13.02 0.02 20.17
CA ILE A 105 -13.85 1.21 19.96
C ILE A 105 -13.79 2.06 21.23
N ASN A 106 -13.58 3.36 21.09
CA ASN A 106 -13.77 4.32 22.16
C ASN A 106 -15.28 4.50 22.37
N ALA A 107 -15.80 4.11 23.54
CA ALA A 107 -17.23 4.15 23.84
C ALA A 107 -17.86 5.55 23.75
N GLN A 108 -17.08 6.62 23.98
CA GLN A 108 -17.55 8.00 23.81
C GLN A 108 -17.61 8.45 22.35
N ALA A 109 -16.63 8.04 21.52
CA ALA A 109 -16.53 8.46 20.13
C ALA A 109 -17.43 7.61 19.21
N GLY A 110 -17.69 6.35 19.61
CA GLY A 110 -18.48 5.41 18.80
C GLY A 110 -17.71 4.86 17.59
N ILE A 111 -18.44 4.57 16.52
CA ILE A 111 -17.88 3.97 15.32
C ILE A 111 -17.24 5.04 14.44
N GLU A 112 -15.93 5.06 14.41
CA GLU A 112 -15.13 6.00 13.62
C GLU A 112 -14.72 5.39 12.26
N VAL A 113 -14.18 6.22 11.36
CA VAL A 113 -13.87 5.84 9.97
C VAL A 113 -12.99 4.59 9.88
N ASN A 114 -11.85 4.59 10.59
CA ASN A 114 -10.91 3.47 10.49
C ASN A 114 -11.47 2.21 11.17
N THR A 115 -12.40 2.33 12.13
CA THR A 115 -13.09 1.20 12.74
C THR A 115 -13.86 0.39 11.70
N ARG A 116 -14.61 1.06 10.80
CA ARG A 116 -15.35 0.40 9.70
C ARG A 116 -14.40 -0.31 8.75
N ARG A 117 -13.31 0.35 8.39
CA ARG A 117 -12.31 -0.18 7.46
C ARG A 117 -11.66 -1.44 7.98
N VAL A 118 -11.14 -1.41 9.20
CA VAL A 118 -10.44 -2.59 9.78
C VAL A 118 -11.38 -3.75 10.05
N PHE A 119 -12.66 -3.49 10.39
CA PHE A 119 -13.68 -4.53 10.50
C PHE A 119 -13.94 -5.23 9.16
N ALA A 120 -14.05 -4.45 8.07
CA ALA A 120 -14.23 -4.98 6.72
C ALA A 120 -13.00 -5.80 6.27
N GLU A 121 -11.78 -5.32 6.52
CA GLU A 121 -10.55 -6.04 6.20
C GLU A 121 -10.41 -7.33 7.03
N ALA A 122 -10.78 -7.33 8.31
CA ALA A 122 -10.81 -8.53 9.14
C ALA A 122 -11.80 -9.57 8.59
N LYS A 123 -12.96 -9.13 8.09
CA LYS A 123 -13.95 -10.01 7.43
C LYS A 123 -13.40 -10.61 6.15
N LYS A 124 -12.70 -9.82 5.31
CA LYS A 124 -12.06 -10.31 4.07
C LYS A 124 -10.96 -11.34 4.36
N ALA A 125 -10.21 -11.13 5.45
CA ALA A 125 -9.16 -12.06 5.90
C ALA A 125 -9.72 -13.35 6.53
N GLY A 126 -11.05 -13.49 6.69
CA GLY A 126 -11.71 -14.68 7.26
C GLY A 126 -11.42 -14.86 8.74
N LEU A 127 -11.21 -13.78 9.51
CA LEU A 127 -10.86 -13.83 10.93
C LEU A 127 -12.12 -13.91 11.82
N GLY A 128 -11.97 -14.56 12.97
CA GLY A 128 -12.90 -14.38 14.07
C GLY A 128 -12.90 -12.91 14.52
N ARG A 129 -14.07 -12.31 14.61
CA ARG A 129 -14.20 -10.88 14.92
C ARG A 129 -14.80 -10.70 16.29
N MET A 130 -14.27 -9.75 17.05
CA MET A 130 -14.80 -9.35 18.35
C MET A 130 -14.64 -7.85 18.55
N ILE A 131 -15.47 -7.25 19.38
CA ILE A 131 -15.50 -5.80 19.62
C ILE A 131 -15.17 -5.55 21.10
N ILE A 132 -14.27 -4.60 21.34
CA ILE A 132 -13.91 -4.14 22.68
C ILE A 132 -14.32 -2.68 22.84
N LEU A 133 -15.37 -2.42 23.61
CA LEU A 133 -15.79 -1.09 24.00
C LEU A 133 -14.92 -0.61 25.16
N ASN A 134 -13.90 0.18 24.83
CA ASN A 134 -12.95 0.71 25.78
C ASN A 134 -13.34 2.13 26.26
N LYS A 135 -12.74 2.59 27.34
CA LYS A 135 -12.99 3.88 27.96
C LYS A 135 -14.42 4.03 28.51
N MET A 136 -14.96 2.94 29.08
CA MET A 136 -16.28 2.96 29.73
C MET A 136 -16.34 3.89 30.98
N ASP A 137 -15.19 4.34 31.46
CA ASP A 137 -15.04 5.39 32.49
C ASP A 137 -15.26 6.82 31.96
N GLY A 138 -15.49 6.97 30.65
CA GLY A 138 -15.72 8.27 30.02
C GLY A 138 -17.13 8.83 30.28
N ASP A 139 -17.26 10.15 30.23
CA ASP A 139 -18.54 10.83 30.42
C ASP A 139 -19.42 10.77 29.18
N ASN A 140 -20.75 10.91 29.36
CA ASN A 140 -21.73 11.01 28.29
C ASN A 140 -21.80 9.81 27.33
N ILE A 141 -21.57 8.60 27.81
CA ILE A 141 -21.74 7.38 27.01
C ILE A 141 -23.21 6.97 27.02
N ASP A 142 -23.80 6.82 25.84
CA ASP A 142 -25.14 6.25 25.63
C ASP A 142 -24.96 4.81 25.09
N LEU A 143 -24.82 3.85 25.99
CA LEU A 143 -24.54 2.45 25.63
C LEU A 143 -25.65 1.81 24.78
N PRO A 144 -26.95 1.95 25.10
CA PRO A 144 -28.01 1.40 24.26
C PRO A 144 -27.94 1.89 22.82
N LYS A 145 -27.77 3.19 22.62
CA LYS A 145 -27.64 3.78 21.29
C LYS A 145 -26.36 3.32 20.58
N LEU A 146 -25.24 3.20 21.28
CA LEU A 146 -24.00 2.69 20.73
C LEU A 146 -24.13 1.25 20.25
N LEU A 147 -24.78 0.37 21.02
CA LEU A 147 -25.03 -1.01 20.63
C LEU A 147 -25.97 -1.13 19.43
N GLU A 148 -26.99 -0.26 19.33
CA GLU A 148 -27.86 -0.16 18.17
C GLU A 148 -27.04 0.23 16.91
N MET A 149 -26.22 1.27 17.00
CA MET A 149 -25.31 1.68 15.91
C MET A 149 -24.34 0.57 15.51
N ILE A 150 -23.82 -0.21 16.46
CA ILE A 150 -22.93 -1.34 16.17
C ILE A 150 -23.67 -2.42 15.38
N LYS A 151 -24.90 -2.76 15.77
CA LYS A 151 -25.74 -3.71 15.03
C LYS A 151 -26.09 -3.23 13.63
N ASP A 152 -26.42 -1.97 13.48
CA ASP A 152 -26.73 -1.38 12.18
C ASP A 152 -25.54 -1.40 11.21
N VAL A 153 -24.32 -1.23 11.72
CA VAL A 153 -23.11 -1.10 10.89
C VAL A 153 -22.42 -2.44 10.66
N PHE A 154 -22.35 -3.29 11.69
CA PHE A 154 -21.55 -4.52 11.67
C PHE A 154 -22.38 -5.80 11.64
N GLY A 155 -23.67 -5.70 11.90
CA GLY A 155 -24.63 -6.81 11.86
C GLY A 155 -25.29 -7.13 13.21
N ALA A 156 -26.43 -7.81 13.13
CA ALA A 156 -27.20 -8.24 14.29
C ALA A 156 -26.47 -9.28 15.14
N GLU A 157 -25.46 -9.91 14.57
CA GLU A 157 -24.58 -10.92 15.19
C GLU A 157 -23.69 -10.33 16.31
N CYS A 158 -23.66 -8.99 16.43
CA CYS A 158 -22.92 -8.28 17.47
C CYS A 158 -23.68 -8.35 18.79
N VAL A 159 -23.24 -9.20 19.73
CA VAL A 159 -23.92 -9.45 21.01
C VAL A 159 -22.97 -9.21 22.19
N PRO A 160 -23.35 -8.42 23.22
CA PRO A 160 -22.54 -8.22 24.42
C PRO A 160 -22.37 -9.51 25.23
N LEU A 161 -21.13 -9.90 25.52
CA LEU A 161 -20.78 -10.95 26.48
C LEU A 161 -20.70 -10.45 27.92
N ASN A 162 -20.56 -9.15 28.09
CA ASN A 162 -20.71 -8.49 29.38
C ASN A 162 -21.38 -7.11 29.21
N VAL A 163 -21.98 -6.62 30.27
CA VAL A 163 -22.58 -5.29 30.34
C VAL A 163 -22.00 -4.53 31.52
N PRO A 164 -21.81 -3.19 31.43
CA PRO A 164 -21.19 -2.41 32.49
C PRO A 164 -22.14 -2.22 33.68
N LEU A 165 -21.54 -2.25 34.87
CA LEU A 165 -22.15 -1.86 36.13
C LEU A 165 -21.83 -0.36 36.35
N GLY A 166 -22.75 0.50 35.92
CA GLY A 166 -22.56 1.93 35.82
C GLY A 166 -21.76 2.37 34.59
N ILE A 167 -21.72 3.68 34.32
CA ILE A 167 -20.97 4.33 33.22
C ILE A 167 -20.24 5.56 33.76
N GLY A 168 -19.15 5.96 33.10
CA GLY A 168 -18.37 7.11 33.48
C GLY A 168 -17.72 6.91 34.86
N ALA A 169 -17.80 7.92 35.72
CA ALA A 169 -17.26 7.82 37.08
C ALA A 169 -17.92 6.70 37.93
N ALA A 170 -19.09 6.21 37.55
CA ALA A 170 -19.81 5.14 38.22
C ALA A 170 -19.46 3.75 37.66
N PHE A 171 -18.60 3.62 36.65
CA PHE A 171 -18.17 2.34 36.08
C PHE A 171 -17.28 1.59 37.08
N LYS A 172 -17.84 0.59 37.76
CA LYS A 172 -17.19 -0.18 38.83
C LYS A 172 -16.99 -1.66 38.56
N GLY A 173 -17.55 -2.19 37.47
CA GLY A 173 -17.47 -3.60 37.08
C GLY A 173 -18.27 -3.90 35.83
N VAL A 174 -18.28 -5.17 35.48
CA VAL A 174 -19.12 -5.71 34.41
C VAL A 174 -19.90 -6.94 34.90
N ALA A 175 -21.09 -7.14 34.37
CA ALA A 175 -21.90 -8.34 34.59
C ALA A 175 -21.88 -9.22 33.34
N SER A 176 -21.67 -10.53 33.52
CA SER A 176 -21.72 -11.53 32.45
C SER A 176 -23.14 -11.65 31.89
N THR A 177 -23.28 -11.73 30.59
CA THR A 177 -24.53 -12.06 29.90
C THR A 177 -24.68 -13.55 29.65
N LEU A 178 -23.55 -14.30 29.64
CA LEU A 178 -23.56 -15.74 29.52
C LEU A 178 -24.06 -16.40 30.83
N ASN A 179 -23.58 -15.89 31.97
CA ASN A 179 -24.00 -16.30 33.31
C ASN A 179 -24.46 -15.06 34.09
N PRO A 180 -25.70 -14.58 33.87
CA PRO A 180 -26.19 -13.38 34.52
C PRO A 180 -26.22 -13.50 36.06
N PRO A 181 -25.66 -12.54 36.80
CA PRO A 181 -25.73 -12.55 38.25
C PRO A 181 -27.16 -12.37 38.74
N ALA A 182 -27.44 -12.81 39.98
CA ALA A 182 -28.76 -12.66 40.58
C ALA A 182 -29.16 -11.20 40.80
N ASP A 183 -28.21 -10.35 41.19
CA ASP A 183 -28.38 -8.92 41.38
C ASP A 183 -27.82 -8.15 40.16
N THR A 184 -28.68 -7.46 39.46
CA THR A 184 -28.40 -6.67 38.27
C THR A 184 -28.79 -5.19 38.42
N ALA A 185 -29.05 -4.72 39.65
CA ALA A 185 -29.59 -3.39 39.91
C ALA A 185 -28.70 -2.23 39.38
N ASP A 186 -27.37 -2.43 39.35
CA ASP A 186 -26.42 -1.43 38.88
C ASP A 186 -26.08 -1.61 37.37
N ALA A 187 -26.60 -2.63 36.69
CA ALA A 187 -26.34 -2.86 35.28
C ALA A 187 -27.06 -1.85 34.40
N VAL A 188 -26.33 -1.26 33.44
CA VAL A 188 -26.89 -0.25 32.52
C VAL A 188 -27.95 -0.87 31.59
N ILE A 189 -27.77 -2.15 31.27
CA ILE A 189 -28.71 -2.97 30.51
C ILE A 189 -28.85 -4.28 31.29
N ASP A 190 -30.09 -4.78 31.43
CA ASP A 190 -30.29 -6.05 32.14
C ASP A 190 -29.61 -7.21 31.39
N PRO A 191 -28.57 -7.86 31.98
CA PRO A 191 -27.86 -8.96 31.33
C PRO A 191 -28.76 -10.15 31.05
N LYS A 192 -29.87 -10.33 31.79
CA LYS A 192 -30.86 -11.39 31.55
C LYS A 192 -31.62 -11.20 30.25
N SER A 193 -31.89 -9.94 29.86
CA SER A 193 -32.54 -9.62 28.57
C SER A 193 -31.68 -9.95 27.37
N ILE A 194 -30.34 -9.99 27.53
CA ILE A 194 -29.39 -10.33 26.48
C ILE A 194 -29.11 -11.83 26.45
N HIS A 195 -29.19 -12.48 27.58
CA HIS A 195 -28.85 -13.91 27.76
C HIS A 195 -29.59 -14.82 26.78
N GLU A 196 -30.90 -14.69 26.66
CA GLU A 196 -31.72 -15.52 25.76
C GLU A 196 -31.24 -15.36 24.30
N ASN A 197 -31.11 -14.14 23.84
CA ASN A 197 -30.62 -13.86 22.49
C ASN A 197 -29.17 -14.37 22.28
N LEU A 198 -28.30 -14.28 23.28
CA LEU A 198 -26.94 -14.79 23.22
C LEU A 198 -26.90 -16.31 23.05
N ILE A 199 -27.71 -17.03 23.87
CA ILE A 199 -27.81 -18.50 23.77
C ILE A 199 -28.38 -18.92 22.42
N GLU A 200 -29.47 -18.29 21.96
CA GLU A 200 -30.01 -18.52 20.61
C GLU A 200 -28.96 -18.32 19.51
N THR A 201 -28.21 -17.24 19.59
CA THR A 201 -27.11 -16.95 18.63
C THR A 201 -26.02 -18.02 18.67
N ILE A 202 -25.65 -18.51 19.83
CA ILE A 202 -24.61 -19.55 19.98
C ILE A 202 -25.11 -20.91 19.44
N VAL A 203 -26.34 -21.32 19.76
CA VAL A 203 -26.85 -22.65 19.38
C VAL A 203 -27.16 -22.73 17.87
N THR A 204 -27.40 -21.61 17.18
CA THR A 204 -27.55 -21.59 15.70
C THR A 204 -26.32 -22.08 14.95
N ALA A 205 -25.15 -22.12 15.58
CA ALA A 205 -23.94 -22.66 14.97
C ALA A 205 -23.96 -24.19 14.78
N ASP A 206 -24.94 -24.89 15.37
CA ASP A 206 -25.08 -26.35 15.23
C ASP A 206 -26.55 -26.78 15.22
N GLU A 207 -27.00 -27.32 14.08
CA GLU A 207 -28.40 -27.71 13.85
C GLU A 207 -28.91 -28.72 14.90
N ALA A 208 -28.08 -29.71 15.26
CA ALA A 208 -28.49 -30.77 16.21
C ALA A 208 -28.62 -30.22 17.65
N VAL A 209 -27.82 -29.24 18.02
CA VAL A 209 -27.95 -28.58 19.34
C VAL A 209 -29.11 -27.60 19.34
N MET A 210 -29.32 -26.90 18.22
CA MET A 210 -30.47 -26.01 18.06
C MET A 210 -31.81 -26.74 18.16
N GLU A 211 -31.95 -27.94 17.53
CA GLU A 211 -33.16 -28.78 17.69
C GLU A 211 -33.42 -29.15 19.16
N LYS A 212 -32.39 -29.61 19.88
CA LYS A 212 -32.50 -29.94 21.33
C LYS A 212 -32.89 -28.72 22.17
N TYR A 213 -32.32 -27.54 21.83
CA TYR A 213 -32.66 -26.31 22.53
C TYR A 213 -34.14 -25.92 22.32
N LEU A 214 -34.64 -26.03 21.09
CA LEU A 214 -36.07 -25.82 20.79
C LEU A 214 -37.00 -26.82 21.48
N GLU A 215 -36.51 -28.02 21.74
CA GLU A 215 -37.23 -29.03 22.56
C GLU A 215 -37.14 -28.75 24.08
N GLY A 216 -36.45 -27.67 24.48
CA GLY A 216 -36.33 -27.25 25.88
C GLY A 216 -35.12 -27.83 26.63
N THR A 217 -34.17 -28.44 25.92
CA THR A 217 -32.94 -29.00 26.53
C THR A 217 -31.80 -27.97 26.39
N MET A 218 -31.36 -27.42 27.54
CA MET A 218 -30.24 -26.48 27.57
C MET A 218 -28.90 -27.21 27.29
N PRO A 219 -28.01 -26.66 26.44
CA PRO A 219 -26.66 -27.18 26.27
C PRO A 219 -25.84 -27.12 27.57
N SER A 220 -24.94 -28.05 27.77
CA SER A 220 -23.97 -28.03 28.89
C SER A 220 -22.94 -26.91 28.69
N ASP A 221 -22.28 -26.45 29.76
CA ASP A 221 -21.23 -25.42 29.71
C ASP A 221 -20.08 -25.77 28.73
N ALA A 222 -19.74 -27.06 28.64
CA ALA A 222 -18.70 -27.52 27.69
C ALA A 222 -19.16 -27.47 26.25
N GLU A 223 -20.43 -27.79 25.96
CA GLU A 223 -21.04 -27.67 24.65
C GLU A 223 -21.16 -26.18 24.25
N LEU A 224 -21.60 -25.30 25.16
CA LEU A 224 -21.69 -23.87 24.95
C LEU A 224 -20.33 -23.27 24.61
N SER A 225 -19.27 -23.64 25.32
CA SER A 225 -17.91 -23.15 25.05
C SER A 225 -17.42 -23.57 23.65
N SER A 226 -17.66 -24.81 23.23
CA SER A 226 -17.31 -25.30 21.89
C SER A 226 -18.11 -24.59 20.78
N LEU A 227 -19.43 -24.44 21.00
CA LEU A 227 -20.33 -23.78 20.08
C LEU A 227 -20.00 -22.28 19.93
N MET A 228 -19.59 -21.60 21.00
CA MET A 228 -19.21 -20.22 20.99
C MET A 228 -18.02 -19.98 20.05
N ILE A 229 -16.96 -20.81 20.14
CA ILE A 229 -15.81 -20.74 19.23
C ILE A 229 -16.26 -20.96 17.77
N LYS A 230 -17.14 -21.94 17.54
CA LYS A 230 -17.71 -22.23 16.21
C LYS A 230 -18.54 -21.04 15.68
N ALA A 231 -19.39 -20.45 16.50
CA ALA A 231 -20.20 -19.29 16.14
C ALA A 231 -19.34 -18.06 15.79
N VAL A 232 -18.23 -17.83 16.52
CA VAL A 232 -17.28 -16.75 16.19
C VAL A 232 -16.54 -17.05 14.87
N TYR A 233 -16.17 -18.31 14.62
CA TYR A 233 -15.54 -18.71 13.36
C TYR A 233 -16.47 -18.52 12.16
N GLU A 234 -17.70 -18.97 12.25
CA GLU A 234 -18.72 -18.81 11.21
C GLU A 234 -19.20 -17.36 11.07
N GLY A 235 -18.92 -16.52 12.08
CA GLY A 235 -19.31 -15.12 12.11
C GLY A 235 -20.78 -14.90 12.44
N THR A 236 -21.48 -15.91 12.96
CA THR A 236 -22.83 -15.83 13.50
C THR A 236 -22.87 -15.16 14.88
N LEU A 237 -21.74 -15.15 15.60
CA LEU A 237 -21.53 -14.38 16.83
C LEU A 237 -20.32 -13.46 16.70
N ILE A 238 -20.52 -12.18 16.99
CA ILE A 238 -19.45 -11.18 17.15
C ILE A 238 -19.53 -10.66 18.59
N PRO A 239 -18.72 -11.22 19.52
CA PRO A 239 -18.83 -10.88 20.92
C PRO A 239 -18.36 -9.45 21.20
N ILE A 240 -19.10 -8.73 22.07
CA ILE A 240 -18.78 -7.39 22.53
C ILE A 240 -18.38 -7.45 24.00
N PHE A 241 -17.27 -6.79 24.34
CA PHE A 241 -16.76 -6.64 25.70
C PHE A 241 -16.68 -5.18 26.10
N CYS A 242 -17.10 -4.84 27.31
CA CYS A 242 -16.97 -3.52 27.91
C CYS A 242 -15.79 -3.49 28.90
N VAL A 243 -14.90 -2.49 28.76
CA VAL A 243 -13.68 -2.37 29.58
C VAL A 243 -13.28 -0.90 29.76
N SER A 244 -12.54 -0.61 30.83
CA SER A 244 -11.75 0.62 30.97
C SER A 244 -10.29 0.27 31.23
N THR A 245 -9.41 0.58 30.30
CA THR A 245 -7.96 0.43 30.48
C THR A 245 -7.40 1.36 31.54
N LYS A 246 -8.02 2.54 31.73
CA LYS A 246 -7.60 3.53 32.73
C LYS A 246 -7.83 3.06 34.17
N THR A 247 -9.01 2.50 34.44
CA THR A 247 -9.37 1.96 35.75
C THR A 247 -9.06 0.49 35.93
N LYS A 248 -8.68 -0.20 34.84
CA LYS A 248 -8.48 -1.67 34.74
C LYS A 248 -9.75 -2.48 35.03
N THR A 249 -10.90 -1.85 34.99
CA THR A 249 -12.19 -2.44 35.26
C THR A 249 -12.65 -3.25 34.05
N GLY A 250 -13.14 -4.48 34.24
CA GLY A 250 -13.57 -5.39 33.17
C GLY A 250 -12.43 -6.10 32.42
N LEU A 251 -11.16 -5.92 32.86
CA LEU A 251 -10.01 -6.47 32.16
C LEU A 251 -9.88 -7.99 32.35
N THR A 252 -10.12 -8.49 33.56
CA THR A 252 -10.10 -9.94 33.85
C THR A 252 -11.18 -10.66 33.07
N GLU A 253 -12.40 -10.11 33.07
CA GLU A 253 -13.54 -10.65 32.34
C GLU A 253 -13.33 -10.59 30.81
N LEU A 254 -12.60 -9.57 30.31
CA LEU A 254 -12.16 -9.52 28.92
C LEU A 254 -11.20 -10.67 28.60
N LEU A 255 -10.17 -10.88 29.42
CA LEU A 255 -9.19 -11.95 29.21
C LEU A 255 -9.82 -13.36 29.29
N ASP A 256 -10.71 -13.59 30.27
CA ASP A 256 -11.47 -14.84 30.38
C ASP A 256 -12.37 -15.05 29.16
N GLY A 257 -13.06 -14.00 28.72
CA GLY A 257 -13.89 -14.04 27.53
C GLY A 257 -13.10 -14.33 26.26
N LEU A 258 -11.92 -13.69 26.08
CA LEU A 258 -11.03 -13.97 24.96
C LEU A 258 -10.52 -15.43 24.98
N ALA A 259 -10.17 -15.97 26.16
CA ALA A 259 -9.75 -17.36 26.29
C ALA A 259 -10.86 -18.35 25.90
N MET A 260 -12.12 -17.98 26.15
CA MET A 260 -13.30 -18.80 25.90
C MET A 260 -13.77 -18.75 24.44
N CYS A 261 -13.71 -17.57 23.76
CA CYS A 261 -14.34 -17.39 22.46
C CYS A 261 -13.37 -17.18 21.29
N ALA A 262 -12.08 -16.85 21.54
CA ALA A 262 -11.13 -16.67 20.46
C ALA A 262 -10.81 -18.00 19.76
N ILE A 263 -10.76 -17.94 18.43
CA ILE A 263 -10.56 -19.10 17.56
C ILE A 263 -9.11 -19.58 17.65
N PRO A 264 -8.87 -20.89 17.87
CA PRO A 264 -7.54 -21.47 17.78
C PRO A 264 -7.11 -21.66 16.32
N PRO A 265 -5.79 -21.78 16.03
CA PRO A 265 -5.28 -22.03 14.67
C PRO A 265 -5.86 -23.27 13.98
N THR A 266 -6.34 -24.24 14.76
CA THR A 266 -6.90 -25.52 14.28
C THR A 266 -8.25 -25.37 13.58
N MET A 267 -8.94 -24.25 13.71
CA MET A 267 -10.26 -24.05 13.13
C MET A 267 -10.23 -23.27 11.80
N ILE A 268 -9.18 -22.51 11.52
CA ILE A 268 -9.10 -21.71 10.28
C ILE A 268 -8.49 -22.55 9.16
N GLU A 269 -9.25 -22.74 8.10
CA GLU A 269 -8.74 -23.33 6.87
C GLU A 269 -7.86 -22.32 6.13
N ARG A 270 -6.59 -22.68 5.97
CA ARG A 270 -5.63 -21.90 5.16
C ARG A 270 -5.29 -22.69 3.90
N LYS A 271 -5.19 -21.98 2.78
CA LYS A 271 -4.92 -22.57 1.48
C LYS A 271 -3.53 -22.18 1.01
N ALA A 272 -2.87 -23.11 0.34
CA ALA A 272 -1.59 -22.92 -0.31
C ALA A 272 -1.60 -23.63 -1.67
N GLN A 273 -0.62 -23.38 -2.51
CA GLN A 273 -0.43 -24.05 -3.77
C GLN A 273 0.83 -24.92 -3.72
N ASN A 274 0.76 -26.11 -4.25
CA ASN A 274 1.93 -26.98 -4.42
C ASN A 274 2.73 -26.60 -5.68
N ALA A 275 3.86 -27.27 -5.92
CA ALA A 275 4.72 -27.00 -7.07
C ALA A 275 4.04 -27.25 -8.43
N ALA A 276 2.92 -28.00 -8.47
CA ALA A 276 2.10 -28.20 -9.66
C ALA A 276 1.02 -27.12 -9.88
N GLY A 277 0.90 -26.17 -8.95
CA GLY A 277 -0.14 -25.11 -8.97
C GLY A 277 -1.50 -25.60 -8.45
N GLU A 278 -1.57 -26.77 -7.83
CA GLU A 278 -2.80 -27.29 -7.24
C GLU A 278 -3.02 -26.72 -5.85
N GLU A 279 -4.26 -26.35 -5.54
CA GLU A 279 -4.65 -25.85 -4.21
C GLU A 279 -4.61 -26.99 -3.17
N VAL A 280 -3.95 -26.72 -2.04
CA VAL A 280 -3.82 -27.64 -0.91
C VAL A 280 -4.29 -26.94 0.34
N THR A 281 -5.17 -27.56 1.12
CA THR A 281 -5.57 -27.08 2.45
C THR A 281 -4.47 -27.41 3.46
N LEU A 282 -4.00 -26.41 4.19
CA LEU A 282 -2.99 -26.55 5.22
C LEU A 282 -3.62 -27.14 6.50
N SER A 283 -3.05 -28.23 6.97
CA SER A 283 -3.38 -28.74 8.29
C SER A 283 -2.39 -28.17 9.32
N PRO A 284 -2.85 -27.65 10.47
CA PRO A 284 -1.98 -27.14 11.52
C PRO A 284 -1.35 -28.29 12.35
N ASP A 285 -0.74 -29.25 11.66
CA ASP A 285 -0.06 -30.41 12.24
C ASP A 285 1.44 -30.10 12.39
N PRO A 286 2.02 -30.17 13.62
CA PRO A 286 3.46 -30.00 13.82
C PRO A 286 4.35 -31.02 13.08
N ALA A 287 3.80 -32.19 12.72
CA ALA A 287 4.50 -33.24 11.97
C ALA A 287 4.31 -33.10 10.44
N GLY A 288 3.45 -32.19 10.00
CA GLY A 288 3.15 -31.95 8.58
C GLY A 288 4.31 -31.25 7.81
N PRO A 289 4.10 -31.02 6.52
CA PRO A 289 5.05 -30.24 5.72
C PRO A 289 5.08 -28.79 6.23
N LEU A 290 6.31 -28.22 6.30
CA LEU A 290 6.47 -26.84 6.77
C LEU A 290 5.86 -25.87 5.76
N CYS A 291 4.98 -25.01 6.27
CA CYS A 291 4.48 -23.83 5.60
C CYS A 291 4.38 -22.69 6.61
N ALA A 292 5.16 -21.63 6.38
CA ALA A 292 5.16 -20.45 7.21
C ALA A 292 5.32 -19.20 6.34
N GLN A 293 4.73 -18.08 6.73
CA GLN A 293 4.75 -16.86 5.94
C GLN A 293 5.21 -15.65 6.75
N VAL A 294 5.99 -14.81 6.13
CA VAL A 294 6.44 -13.52 6.70
C VAL A 294 5.33 -12.50 6.56
N PHE A 295 4.82 -12.01 7.68
CA PHE A 295 3.76 -10.98 7.66
C PHE A 295 4.27 -9.56 7.92
N LYS A 296 5.49 -9.42 8.46
CA LYS A 296 6.13 -8.14 8.72
C LYS A 296 7.65 -8.28 8.66
N THR A 297 8.32 -7.23 8.19
CA THR A 297 9.77 -7.07 8.31
C THR A 297 10.10 -5.76 9.03
N ARG A 298 11.19 -5.74 9.79
CA ARG A 298 11.72 -4.55 10.49
C ARG A 298 13.24 -4.55 10.43
N VAL A 299 13.85 -3.39 10.21
CA VAL A 299 15.29 -3.23 10.27
C VAL A 299 15.68 -2.64 11.63
N ASP A 300 16.18 -3.51 12.49
CA ASP A 300 16.66 -3.15 13.82
C ASP A 300 18.13 -2.70 13.77
N PRO A 301 18.51 -1.61 14.46
CA PRO A 301 19.90 -1.13 14.46
C PRO A 301 20.91 -2.12 15.00
N PHE A 302 20.52 -3.03 15.89
CA PHE A 302 21.41 -3.97 16.59
C PHE A 302 21.34 -5.38 16.01
N VAL A 303 20.14 -5.86 15.72
CA VAL A 303 19.89 -7.24 15.25
C VAL A 303 19.83 -7.31 13.72
N GLN A 304 19.86 -6.19 13.03
CA GLN A 304 19.68 -6.05 11.58
C GLN A 304 18.23 -6.38 11.16
N LYS A 305 18.02 -6.97 9.97
CA LYS A 305 16.68 -7.32 9.50
C LYS A 305 16.05 -8.41 10.35
N LEU A 306 14.87 -8.13 10.89
CA LEU A 306 13.98 -9.06 11.56
C LEU A 306 12.79 -9.35 10.64
N SER A 307 12.52 -10.63 10.38
CA SER A 307 11.34 -11.08 9.63
C SER A 307 10.41 -11.82 10.59
N PHE A 308 9.20 -11.27 10.78
CA PHE A 308 8.17 -11.83 11.65
C PHE A 308 7.36 -12.86 10.86
N ILE A 309 7.25 -14.05 11.40
CA ILE A 309 6.77 -15.24 10.71
C ILE A 309 5.59 -15.82 11.45
N ARG A 310 4.53 -16.16 10.72
CA ARG A 310 3.44 -17.00 11.16
C ARG A 310 3.65 -18.42 10.65
N VAL A 311 3.67 -19.41 11.54
CA VAL A 311 3.74 -20.84 11.17
C VAL A 311 2.32 -21.37 10.99
N TYR A 312 2.04 -21.98 9.82
CA TYR A 312 0.71 -22.55 9.51
C TYR A 312 0.69 -24.06 9.55
N SER A 313 1.76 -24.73 9.14
CA SER A 313 1.90 -26.19 9.13
C SER A 313 3.35 -26.58 9.35
N GLY A 314 3.59 -27.78 9.89
CA GLY A 314 4.92 -28.26 10.20
C GLY A 314 5.57 -27.52 11.36
N THR A 315 6.80 -27.86 11.69
CA THR A 315 7.58 -27.22 12.76
C THR A 315 8.79 -26.50 12.19
N LEU A 316 8.88 -25.20 12.44
CA LEU A 316 10.03 -24.37 12.10
C LEU A 316 11.14 -24.62 13.14
N LYS A 317 12.33 -25.08 12.72
CA LYS A 317 13.45 -25.38 13.61
C LYS A 317 14.67 -24.55 13.30
N ALA A 318 15.37 -24.11 14.36
CA ALA A 318 16.67 -23.47 14.22
C ALA A 318 17.73 -24.44 13.71
N GLY A 319 18.71 -23.91 12.96
CA GLY A 319 19.82 -24.66 12.40
C GLY A 319 19.56 -25.42 11.10
N VAL A 320 18.30 -25.47 10.63
CA VAL A 320 17.89 -26.21 9.42
C VAL A 320 17.99 -25.32 8.19
N GLN A 321 18.32 -25.93 7.04
CA GLN A 321 18.24 -25.28 5.74
C GLN A 321 16.87 -25.54 5.11
N LEU A 322 16.19 -24.47 4.67
CA LEU A 322 14.82 -24.49 4.17
C LEU A 322 14.74 -23.74 2.84
N SER A 323 13.73 -24.07 2.03
CA SER A 323 13.34 -23.29 0.88
C SER A 323 12.54 -22.04 1.30
N ALA A 324 12.64 -20.99 0.51
CA ALA A 324 11.78 -19.80 0.65
C ALA A 324 11.45 -19.23 -0.73
N SER A 325 10.22 -18.75 -0.90
CA SER A 325 9.66 -18.30 -2.19
C SER A 325 10.46 -17.15 -2.84
N THR A 326 11.14 -16.33 -2.04
CA THR A 326 11.94 -15.19 -2.49
C THR A 326 13.44 -15.50 -2.63
N ALA A 327 13.88 -16.67 -2.19
CA ALA A 327 15.26 -17.06 -2.20
C ALA A 327 15.59 -17.99 -3.39
N ARG A 328 16.62 -17.67 -4.15
CA ARG A 328 17.12 -18.55 -5.24
C ARG A 328 17.82 -19.82 -4.73
N ARG A 329 18.24 -19.83 -3.48
CA ARG A 329 18.92 -20.95 -2.81
C ARG A 329 18.29 -21.14 -1.44
N GLY A 330 18.39 -22.34 -0.87
CA GLY A 330 17.91 -22.59 0.48
C GLY A 330 18.50 -21.61 1.50
N ILE A 331 17.65 -21.12 2.40
CA ILE A 331 18.02 -20.25 3.52
C ILE A 331 18.34 -21.09 4.76
N LYS A 332 19.29 -20.64 5.58
CA LYS A 332 19.59 -21.27 6.87
C LYS A 332 19.10 -20.38 8.00
N ILE A 333 18.10 -20.84 8.73
CA ILE A 333 17.61 -20.16 9.92
C ILE A 333 18.52 -20.48 11.09
N ALA A 334 19.38 -19.53 11.44
CA ALA A 334 20.37 -19.73 12.51
C ALA A 334 19.70 -19.75 13.90
N GLN A 335 18.74 -18.86 14.13
CA GLN A 335 18.07 -18.67 15.41
C GLN A 335 16.63 -18.18 15.18
N ILE A 336 15.72 -18.63 16.03
CA ILE A 336 14.32 -18.22 16.09
C ILE A 336 14.11 -17.43 17.38
N PHE A 337 13.34 -16.38 17.32
CA PHE A 337 13.04 -15.52 18.47
C PHE A 337 11.54 -15.43 18.71
N GLU A 338 11.13 -15.58 19.94
CA GLU A 338 9.87 -15.11 20.45
C GLU A 338 10.00 -13.63 20.80
N MET A 339 9.04 -12.83 20.35
CA MET A 339 9.11 -11.38 20.47
C MET A 339 8.23 -10.86 21.59
N GLN A 340 8.79 -9.97 22.41
CA GLN A 340 8.03 -9.19 23.39
C GLN A 340 8.26 -7.71 23.07
N ALA A 341 7.48 -7.17 22.14
CA ALA A 341 7.70 -5.88 21.50
C ALA A 341 9.11 -5.76 20.89
N ASN A 342 10.04 -5.04 21.53
CA ASN A 342 11.43 -4.91 21.06
C ASN A 342 12.40 -5.95 21.66
N GLU A 343 11.96 -6.72 22.65
CA GLU A 343 12.79 -7.76 23.27
C GLU A 343 12.73 -9.06 22.48
N THR A 344 13.87 -9.72 22.33
CA THR A 344 14.03 -10.98 21.59
C THR A 344 14.40 -12.10 22.54
N ASN A 345 13.57 -13.13 22.65
CA ASN A 345 13.81 -14.32 23.46
C ASN A 345 14.09 -15.51 22.53
N PRO A 346 15.30 -16.12 22.55
CA PRO A 346 15.61 -17.23 21.66
C PRO A 346 14.80 -18.47 22.01
N VAL A 347 14.27 -19.14 20.96
CA VAL A 347 13.57 -20.43 21.05
C VAL A 347 14.17 -21.42 20.04
N GLU A 348 14.03 -22.71 20.31
CA GLU A 348 14.62 -23.77 19.48
C GLU A 348 13.72 -24.11 18.27
N ASP A 349 12.41 -24.11 18.48
CA ASP A 349 11.42 -24.48 17.50
C ASP A 349 10.15 -23.62 17.63
N ALA A 350 9.34 -23.58 16.56
CA ALA A 350 8.02 -22.95 16.54
C ALA A 350 7.03 -23.91 15.86
N ILE A 351 5.87 -24.12 16.49
CA ILE A 351 4.80 -25.00 16.02
C ILE A 351 3.74 -24.23 15.21
N PRO A 352 2.83 -24.92 14.50
CA PRO A 352 1.71 -24.24 13.83
C PRO A 352 0.92 -23.37 14.82
N GLY A 353 0.66 -22.15 14.43
CA GLY A 353 0.02 -21.17 15.31
C GLY A 353 1.01 -20.16 15.92
N ASP A 354 2.28 -20.49 16.07
CA ASP A 354 3.25 -19.58 16.64
C ASP A 354 3.53 -18.38 15.74
N ILE A 355 3.78 -17.24 16.39
CA ILE A 355 4.29 -16.01 15.80
C ILE A 355 5.69 -15.80 16.34
N VAL A 356 6.68 -15.90 15.46
CA VAL A 356 8.10 -15.80 15.81
C VAL A 356 8.83 -14.86 14.86
N ALA A 357 10.07 -14.50 15.18
CA ALA A 357 10.93 -13.72 14.30
C ALA A 357 12.24 -14.46 14.01
N VAL A 358 12.80 -14.20 12.83
CA VAL A 358 14.15 -14.61 12.46
C VAL A 358 14.97 -13.40 12.05
N ALA A 359 16.29 -13.45 12.29
CA ALA A 359 17.18 -12.34 12.05
C ALA A 359 18.16 -12.59 10.90
N LYS A 360 18.62 -11.51 10.25
CA LYS A 360 19.74 -11.50 9.30
C LYS A 360 19.52 -12.31 8.02
N LEU A 361 18.28 -12.45 7.58
CA LEU A 361 17.92 -13.10 6.32
C LEU A 361 17.36 -12.05 5.36
N GLU A 362 18.23 -11.51 4.50
CA GLU A 362 17.84 -10.45 3.55
C GLU A 362 16.81 -10.94 2.52
N GLU A 363 16.82 -12.24 2.22
CA GLU A 363 15.91 -12.88 1.28
C GLU A 363 14.45 -12.96 1.79
N LEU A 364 14.24 -12.89 3.11
CA LEU A 364 12.90 -13.00 3.70
C LEU A 364 12.22 -11.63 3.74
N GLU A 365 11.56 -11.29 2.65
CA GLU A 365 10.71 -10.10 2.53
C GLU A 365 9.28 -10.36 3.05
N THR A 366 8.52 -9.30 3.27
CA THR A 366 7.08 -9.42 3.61
C THR A 366 6.33 -10.18 2.51
N CYS A 367 5.46 -11.11 2.90
CA CYS A 367 4.78 -12.13 2.10
C CYS A 367 5.67 -13.32 1.65
N ALA A 368 6.96 -13.36 1.96
CA ALA A 368 7.78 -14.54 1.66
C ALA A 368 7.22 -15.78 2.39
N VAL A 369 7.16 -16.91 1.68
CA VAL A 369 6.73 -18.21 2.22
C VAL A 369 7.96 -19.08 2.44
N ILE A 370 8.05 -19.70 3.61
CA ILE A 370 9.09 -20.66 4.01
C ILE A 370 8.50 -22.07 3.91
N GLY A 371 9.17 -22.94 3.17
CA GLY A 371 8.71 -24.27 2.82
C GLY A 371 8.56 -24.42 1.30
N ASP A 372 8.02 -25.57 0.87
CA ASP A 372 7.88 -25.91 -0.56
C ASP A 372 6.53 -25.52 -1.16
N LEU A 373 5.64 -24.96 -0.34
CA LEU A 373 4.33 -24.47 -0.75
C LEU A 373 4.38 -22.97 -1.07
N GLN A 374 3.40 -22.49 -1.81
CA GLN A 374 3.23 -21.08 -2.13
C GLN A 374 1.90 -20.58 -1.54
N MET A 375 1.88 -19.35 -1.06
CA MET A 375 0.69 -18.66 -0.57
C MET A 375 0.56 -17.31 -1.27
N ASP A 376 -0.67 -16.82 -1.35
CA ASP A 376 -0.96 -15.51 -1.93
C ASP A 376 -0.27 -14.39 -1.16
N ARG A 377 0.03 -13.32 -1.87
CA ARG A 377 0.52 -12.08 -1.25
C ARG A 377 -0.64 -11.38 -0.54
N PHE A 378 -0.33 -10.69 0.56
CA PHE A 378 -1.33 -9.90 1.26
C PHE A 378 -1.81 -8.72 0.41
N PRO A 379 -3.09 -8.35 0.47
CA PRO A 379 -3.68 -7.29 -0.34
C PRO A 379 -3.34 -5.90 0.23
N PHE A 380 -2.07 -5.51 0.18
CA PHE A 380 -1.65 -4.18 0.60
C PHE A 380 -2.28 -3.11 -0.30
N PRO A 381 -2.76 -2.01 0.27
CA PRO A 381 -3.29 -0.91 -0.52
C PRO A 381 -2.18 -0.22 -1.32
N THR A 382 -2.52 0.25 -2.50
CA THR A 382 -1.61 1.04 -3.33
C THR A 382 -1.38 2.42 -2.70
N PRO A 383 -0.12 2.86 -2.57
CA PRO A 383 0.18 4.20 -2.06
C PRO A 383 -0.28 5.29 -3.04
N MET A 384 -0.79 6.41 -2.49
CA MET A 384 -1.50 7.44 -3.27
C MET A 384 -0.73 8.76 -3.40
N VAL A 385 0.25 9.04 -2.53
CA VAL A 385 0.94 10.34 -2.47
C VAL A 385 2.37 10.20 -2.92
N GLY A 386 2.72 10.87 -4.03
CA GLY A 386 4.07 10.89 -4.58
C GLY A 386 4.79 12.22 -4.30
N LEU A 387 6.06 12.15 -3.92
CA LEU A 387 6.95 13.30 -3.78
C LEU A 387 8.28 13.03 -4.48
N ALA A 388 8.76 14.01 -5.24
CA ALA A 388 10.13 13.99 -5.74
C ALA A 388 11.09 14.26 -4.59
N ALA A 389 12.03 13.35 -4.37
CA ALA A 389 12.98 13.40 -3.28
C ALA A 389 14.41 13.60 -3.79
N ALA A 390 15.16 14.44 -3.11
CA ALA A 390 16.58 14.64 -3.34
C ALA A 390 17.33 14.71 -2.02
N PRO A 391 18.56 14.21 -1.92
CA PRO A 391 19.35 14.38 -0.70
C PRO A 391 19.74 15.86 -0.53
N LYS A 392 19.63 16.37 0.69
CA LYS A 392 20.08 17.75 0.99
C LYS A 392 21.59 17.94 0.79
N SER A 393 22.36 16.90 1.03
CA SER A 393 23.80 16.90 0.87
C SER A 393 24.25 15.97 -0.25
N ARG A 394 25.17 16.42 -1.11
CA ARG A 394 25.76 15.57 -2.15
C ARG A 394 26.47 14.33 -1.58
N GLY A 395 26.99 14.42 -0.35
CA GLY A 395 27.63 13.28 0.34
C GLY A 395 26.66 12.17 0.75
N ASP A 396 25.37 12.43 0.76
CA ASP A 396 24.34 11.47 1.16
C ASP A 396 23.74 10.67 -0.01
N GLU A 397 24.07 11.02 -1.28
CA GLU A 397 23.58 10.30 -2.46
C GLU A 397 23.91 8.79 -2.42
N ALA A 398 25.13 8.45 -2.02
CA ALA A 398 25.54 7.05 -1.94
C ALA A 398 24.80 6.26 -0.84
N LYS A 399 24.43 6.93 0.25
CA LYS A 399 23.70 6.32 1.37
C LYS A 399 22.19 6.22 1.10
N LEU A 400 21.67 7.15 0.31
CA LEU A 400 20.23 7.31 0.07
C LEU A 400 19.60 6.04 -0.49
N SER A 401 20.21 5.44 -1.50
CA SER A 401 19.68 4.22 -2.14
C SER A 401 19.56 3.07 -1.13
N GLY A 402 20.58 2.84 -0.29
CA GLY A 402 20.56 1.82 0.74
C GLY A 402 19.54 2.12 1.85
N ALA A 403 19.38 3.39 2.23
CA ALA A 403 18.42 3.80 3.26
C ALA A 403 16.98 3.63 2.77
N LEU A 404 16.66 4.03 1.53
CA LEU A 404 15.34 3.84 0.93
C LEU A 404 15.00 2.36 0.69
N ALA A 405 15.98 1.55 0.28
CA ALA A 405 15.80 0.11 0.13
C ALA A 405 15.38 -0.57 1.44
N LYS A 406 15.93 -0.15 2.58
CA LYS A 406 15.48 -0.63 3.90
C LYS A 406 14.03 -0.27 4.18
N VAL A 407 13.62 0.98 3.90
CA VAL A 407 12.22 1.42 4.09
C VAL A 407 11.27 0.60 3.22
N THR A 408 11.62 0.38 1.93
CA THR A 408 10.80 -0.46 1.02
C THR A 408 10.66 -1.90 1.50
N GLN A 409 11.68 -2.43 2.17
CA GLN A 409 11.61 -3.76 2.79
C GLN A 409 10.69 -3.79 4.02
N GLU A 410 10.70 -2.72 4.83
CA GLU A 410 9.90 -2.62 6.06
C GLU A 410 8.43 -2.34 5.78
N ASP A 411 8.13 -1.54 4.76
CA ASP A 411 6.80 -1.07 4.46
C ASP A 411 6.38 -1.33 3.01
N PRO A 412 5.53 -2.33 2.77
CA PRO A 412 5.00 -2.64 1.44
C PRO A 412 4.14 -1.53 0.82
N THR A 413 3.70 -0.55 1.63
CA THR A 413 2.94 0.63 1.17
C THR A 413 3.82 1.85 0.88
N PHE A 414 5.14 1.67 0.88
CA PHE A 414 6.11 2.66 0.46
C PHE A 414 6.81 2.20 -0.83
N LEU A 415 6.78 3.04 -1.85
CA LEU A 415 7.46 2.81 -3.12
C LEU A 415 8.54 3.87 -3.35
N CYS A 416 9.60 3.48 -4.02
CA CYS A 416 10.69 4.38 -4.40
C CYS A 416 11.15 4.04 -5.81
N GLU A 417 10.89 4.94 -6.76
CA GLU A 417 11.17 4.73 -8.17
C GLU A 417 11.87 5.94 -8.79
N ARG A 418 12.75 5.69 -9.74
CA ARG A 418 13.37 6.75 -10.54
C ARG A 418 12.57 6.96 -11.81
N ASN A 419 11.96 8.14 -11.94
CA ASN A 419 11.30 8.52 -13.18
C ASN A 419 12.35 8.75 -14.27
N GLU A 420 12.33 7.93 -15.31
CA GLU A 420 13.34 7.97 -16.38
C GLU A 420 13.30 9.26 -17.21
N GLN A 421 12.15 9.92 -17.30
CA GLN A 421 11.95 11.11 -18.11
C GLN A 421 12.36 12.38 -17.36
N THR A 422 11.85 12.55 -16.14
CA THR A 422 12.16 13.71 -15.29
C THR A 422 13.48 13.56 -14.54
N LYS A 423 14.09 12.35 -14.58
CA LYS A 423 15.30 11.95 -13.82
C LYS A 423 15.16 12.13 -12.31
N GLN A 424 13.96 12.37 -11.82
CA GLN A 424 13.67 12.52 -10.40
C GLN A 424 13.52 11.16 -9.73
N LEU A 425 14.01 11.06 -8.50
CA LEU A 425 13.64 9.99 -7.59
C LEU A 425 12.29 10.36 -6.99
N VAL A 426 11.29 9.51 -7.14
CA VAL A 426 9.95 9.71 -6.59
C VAL A 426 9.71 8.68 -5.49
N ILE A 427 9.36 9.17 -4.31
CA ILE A 427 8.91 8.35 -3.18
C ILE A 427 7.40 8.46 -3.08
N THR A 428 6.72 7.32 -2.92
CA THR A 428 5.26 7.27 -2.85
C THR A 428 4.83 6.55 -1.58
N GLY A 429 3.85 7.10 -0.87
CA GLY A 429 3.31 6.57 0.38
C GLY A 429 1.80 6.74 0.47
N MET A 430 1.20 6.27 1.55
CA MET A 430 -0.25 6.33 1.78
C MET A 430 -0.76 7.75 1.96
N SER A 431 0.06 8.63 2.56
CA SER A 431 -0.29 10.03 2.83
C SER A 431 0.97 10.89 2.99
N GLU A 432 0.79 12.21 3.12
CA GLU A 432 1.89 13.12 3.45
C GLU A 432 2.46 12.84 4.84
N LEU A 433 1.60 12.52 5.82
CA LEU A 433 2.04 12.14 7.17
C LEU A 433 2.90 10.88 7.13
N HIS A 434 2.51 9.87 6.35
CA HIS A 434 3.31 8.67 6.16
C HIS A 434 4.71 9.01 5.62
N LEU A 435 4.80 9.79 4.55
CA LEU A 435 6.08 10.22 3.97
C LEU A 435 6.89 11.12 4.92
N GLN A 436 6.23 11.94 5.75
CA GLN A 436 6.90 12.74 6.77
C GLN A 436 7.58 11.84 7.82
N VAL A 437 6.88 10.86 8.37
CA VAL A 437 7.42 9.91 9.35
C VAL A 437 8.60 9.13 8.76
N ILE A 438 8.50 8.69 7.49
CA ILE A 438 9.61 8.03 6.81
C ILE A 438 10.84 8.95 6.70
N ARG A 439 10.65 10.23 6.37
CA ARG A 439 11.75 11.21 6.32
C ARG A 439 12.40 11.44 7.68
N GLU A 440 11.61 11.51 8.75
CA GLU A 440 12.09 11.61 10.13
C GLU A 440 12.92 10.38 10.50
N ARG A 441 12.46 9.18 10.16
CA ARG A 441 13.17 7.91 10.36
C ARG A 441 14.49 7.86 9.60
N LEU A 442 14.52 8.22 8.31
CA LEU A 442 15.74 8.30 7.51
C LEU A 442 16.75 9.28 8.11
N LYS A 443 16.30 10.44 8.58
CA LYS A 443 17.16 11.42 9.24
C LYS A 443 17.73 10.89 10.55
N ARG A 444 16.92 10.24 11.38
CA ARG A 444 17.34 9.72 12.69
C ARG A 444 18.22 8.48 12.56
N ARG A 445 17.74 7.46 11.86
CA ARG A 445 18.36 6.14 11.75
C ARG A 445 19.53 6.11 10.78
N ASP A 446 19.33 6.59 9.57
CA ASP A 446 20.30 6.46 8.49
C ASP A 446 21.15 7.73 8.28
N LYS A 447 20.85 8.81 9.02
CA LYS A 447 21.52 10.14 8.93
C LYS A 447 21.45 10.73 7.52
N VAL A 448 20.32 10.53 6.83
CA VAL A 448 20.03 11.03 5.49
C VAL A 448 18.88 12.03 5.59
N GLU A 449 19.12 13.26 5.20
CA GLU A 449 18.07 14.29 5.10
C GLU A 449 17.62 14.44 3.65
N LEU A 450 16.29 14.46 3.44
CA LEU A 450 15.66 14.63 2.15
C LEU A 450 14.98 15.99 2.00
N ASP A 451 15.23 16.64 0.88
CA ASP A 451 14.36 17.69 0.36
C ASP A 451 13.31 17.04 -0.52
N THR A 452 12.04 17.41 -0.32
CA THR A 452 10.92 16.88 -1.08
C THR A 452 10.11 18.00 -1.72
N LYS A 453 9.63 17.76 -2.94
CA LYS A 453 8.76 18.65 -3.69
C LYS A 453 7.78 17.85 -4.54
N GLU A 454 6.79 18.52 -5.12
CA GLU A 454 5.89 17.88 -6.07
C GLU A 454 6.68 17.32 -7.26
N PRO A 455 6.34 16.10 -7.75
CA PRO A 455 7.00 15.51 -8.90
C PRO A 455 6.75 16.36 -10.15
N LYS A 456 7.76 16.50 -11.00
CA LYS A 456 7.58 17.12 -12.31
C LYS A 456 6.74 16.21 -13.20
N ILE A 457 5.81 16.82 -13.93
CA ILE A 457 5.03 16.10 -14.94
C ILE A 457 5.90 15.86 -16.18
N ALA A 458 5.86 14.64 -16.69
CA ALA A 458 6.58 14.28 -17.89
C ALA A 458 5.78 14.73 -19.14
N TYR A 459 5.77 16.01 -19.41
CA TYR A 459 5.23 16.51 -20.67
C TYR A 459 6.03 16.01 -21.86
N ARG A 460 5.39 16.03 -23.05
CA ARG A 460 6.02 15.70 -24.33
C ARG A 460 5.80 16.85 -25.29
N GLU A 461 6.66 16.95 -26.28
CA GLU A 461 6.51 17.87 -27.40
C GLU A 461 6.08 17.14 -28.66
N THR A 462 5.23 17.75 -29.47
CA THR A 462 4.77 17.21 -30.76
C THR A 462 4.49 18.30 -31.74
N ILE A 463 4.14 17.95 -32.97
CA ILE A 463 3.72 18.89 -34.01
C ILE A 463 2.29 18.62 -34.46
N GLN A 464 1.55 19.65 -34.84
CA GLN A 464 0.14 19.55 -35.25
C GLN A 464 -0.05 19.81 -36.76
N ALA A 465 0.98 20.21 -37.47
CA ALA A 465 0.91 20.50 -38.90
C ALA A 465 2.15 20.00 -39.61
N LYS A 466 2.00 19.69 -40.92
CA LYS A 466 3.12 19.44 -41.82
C LYS A 466 3.95 20.74 -41.99
N SER A 467 5.26 20.61 -42.00
CA SER A 467 6.19 21.70 -42.36
C SER A 467 7.40 21.19 -43.11
N GLU A 468 8.06 22.07 -43.85
CA GLU A 468 9.27 21.74 -44.59
C GLU A 468 10.28 22.86 -44.42
N GLY A 469 11.58 22.52 -44.41
CA GLY A 469 12.63 23.49 -44.29
C GLY A 469 14.01 22.86 -44.34
N MET A 470 15.02 23.69 -44.10
CA MET A 470 16.40 23.28 -44.20
C MET A 470 17.30 23.97 -43.17
N TYR A 471 18.44 23.39 -42.93
CA TYR A 471 19.52 24.04 -42.21
C TYR A 471 20.86 23.73 -42.86
N ARG A 472 21.73 24.77 -42.97
CA ARG A 472 23.10 24.66 -43.47
C ARG A 472 24.07 24.95 -42.33
N HIS A 473 24.79 23.92 -41.90
CA HIS A 473 25.92 24.10 -41.02
C HIS A 473 27.17 24.40 -41.81
N LYS A 474 27.79 25.57 -41.57
CA LYS A 474 29.06 25.98 -42.17
C LYS A 474 29.89 26.66 -41.10
N LYS A 475 31.03 26.05 -40.73
CA LYS A 475 31.99 26.63 -39.79
C LYS A 475 33.41 26.54 -40.38
N GLN A 476 34.12 27.65 -40.42
CA GLN A 476 35.50 27.73 -40.82
C GLN A 476 36.30 28.33 -39.67
N SER A 477 37.09 27.49 -38.98
CA SER A 477 37.95 27.90 -37.87
C SER A 477 39.34 27.29 -38.07
N GLY A 478 40.18 27.93 -38.86
CA GLY A 478 41.64 27.68 -38.88
C GLY A 478 42.14 26.26 -39.15
N GLY A 479 41.40 25.42 -39.89
CA GLY A 479 41.69 24.03 -40.22
C GLY A 479 40.72 23.47 -41.25
N ALA A 480 40.50 22.15 -41.29
CA ALA A 480 39.44 21.53 -42.09
C ALA A 480 38.09 22.12 -41.69
N GLY A 481 37.34 22.68 -42.67
CA GLY A 481 36.02 23.28 -42.46
C GLY A 481 34.96 22.22 -42.04
N GLN A 482 33.84 22.71 -41.59
CA GLN A 482 32.66 21.86 -41.34
C GLN A 482 31.51 22.30 -42.25
N PHE A 483 31.01 21.40 -43.09
CA PHE A 483 29.90 21.68 -43.99
C PHE A 483 28.88 20.54 -43.99
N GLY A 484 27.61 20.89 -43.88
CA GLY A 484 26.49 19.98 -44.06
C GLY A 484 25.19 20.74 -44.25
N GLU A 485 24.43 20.42 -45.30
CA GLU A 485 23.14 21.04 -45.59
C GLU A 485 22.08 19.93 -45.64
N VAL A 486 21.02 20.06 -44.83
CA VAL A 486 19.98 19.07 -44.64
C VAL A 486 18.62 19.71 -44.85
N HIS A 487 17.81 19.14 -45.74
CA HIS A 487 16.44 19.55 -46.01
C HIS A 487 15.49 18.44 -45.55
N ILE A 488 14.51 18.78 -44.73
CA ILE A 488 13.55 17.83 -44.17
C ILE A 488 12.12 18.32 -44.33
N ARG A 489 11.20 17.32 -44.33
CA ARG A 489 9.77 17.52 -44.08
C ARG A 489 9.39 16.81 -42.82
N MET A 490 8.55 17.43 -42.03
CA MET A 490 8.00 16.85 -40.81
C MET A 490 6.49 16.72 -40.94
N TYR A 491 5.99 15.62 -40.41
CA TYR A 491 4.56 15.28 -40.43
C TYR A 491 4.12 14.85 -39.02
N PRO A 492 2.90 15.22 -38.57
CA PRO A 492 2.29 14.58 -37.43
C PRO A 492 2.17 13.08 -37.68
N PHE A 493 2.53 12.28 -36.67
CA PHE A 493 2.47 10.82 -36.72
C PHE A 493 1.76 10.29 -35.46
N PRO A 494 0.41 10.36 -35.40
CA PRO A 494 -0.35 10.02 -34.22
C PRO A 494 -0.12 8.58 -33.78
N GLU A 495 -0.18 8.33 -32.47
CA GLU A 495 -0.12 7.01 -31.88
C GLU A 495 -1.18 6.07 -32.52
N GLY A 496 -0.81 4.81 -32.74
CA GLY A 496 -1.66 3.81 -33.40
C GLY A 496 -1.63 3.85 -34.95
N THR A 497 -0.88 4.79 -35.56
CA THR A 497 -0.66 4.82 -36.99
C THR A 497 0.31 3.68 -37.38
N ASP A 498 -0.06 2.88 -38.39
CA ASP A 498 0.81 1.84 -38.93
C ASP A 498 2.01 2.48 -39.66
N PRO A 499 3.25 2.27 -39.18
CA PRO A 499 4.44 2.88 -39.77
C PRO A 499 4.69 2.47 -41.21
N GLU A 500 4.45 1.23 -41.58
CA GLU A 500 4.66 0.70 -42.93
C GLU A 500 3.63 1.26 -43.90
N ALA A 501 2.37 1.27 -43.53
CA ALA A 501 1.30 1.84 -44.34
C ALA A 501 1.50 3.36 -44.53
N PHE A 502 1.93 4.09 -43.49
CA PHE A 502 2.21 5.51 -43.56
C PHE A 502 3.40 5.80 -44.47
N ALA A 503 4.56 5.14 -44.28
CA ALA A 503 5.77 5.35 -45.08
C ALA A 503 5.57 4.94 -46.57
N SER A 504 4.76 3.92 -46.85
CA SER A 504 4.49 3.42 -48.20
C SER A 504 3.48 4.23 -48.98
N ASN A 505 2.93 5.30 -48.38
CA ASN A 505 2.00 6.19 -49.11
C ASN A 505 2.72 7.00 -50.19
N LYS A 506 2.56 6.55 -51.43
CA LYS A 506 3.25 7.18 -52.61
C LYS A 506 2.78 8.60 -52.94
N GLU A 507 1.60 9.00 -52.51
CA GLU A 507 1.13 10.37 -52.66
C GLU A 507 1.86 11.31 -51.70
N MET A 508 2.17 10.86 -50.49
CA MET A 508 2.93 11.63 -49.49
C MET A 508 4.43 11.52 -49.71
N PHE A 509 4.93 10.34 -50.04
CA PHE A 509 6.36 10.02 -50.13
C PHE A 509 6.72 9.36 -51.49
N PRO A 510 6.65 10.12 -52.64
CA PRO A 510 6.84 9.52 -53.96
C PRO A 510 8.28 9.01 -54.17
N SER A 511 9.24 9.49 -53.44
CA SER A 511 10.67 9.14 -53.56
C SER A 511 11.20 8.31 -52.38
N MET A 512 10.34 7.76 -51.55
CA MET A 512 10.74 6.95 -50.40
C MET A 512 11.54 5.71 -50.83
N LYS A 513 12.71 5.53 -50.21
CA LYS A 513 13.62 4.41 -50.44
C LYS A 513 13.67 3.44 -49.26
N ALA A 514 13.70 3.99 -48.06
CA ALA A 514 13.76 3.25 -46.82
C ALA A 514 13.09 4.04 -45.69
N PHE A 515 12.64 3.33 -44.67
CA PHE A 515 12.17 3.95 -43.44
C PHE A 515 12.64 3.15 -42.24
N HIS A 516 12.68 3.84 -41.10
CA HIS A 516 13.00 3.24 -39.79
C HIS A 516 12.02 3.78 -38.75
N TYR A 517 11.38 2.88 -37.98
CA TYR A 517 10.44 3.24 -36.95
C TYR A 517 11.02 2.97 -35.56
N GLU A 518 10.91 3.94 -34.66
CA GLU A 518 11.30 3.81 -33.25
C GLU A 518 10.06 3.90 -32.34
N PRO A 519 9.62 2.77 -31.78
CA PRO A 519 8.40 2.71 -30.95
C PRO A 519 8.45 3.58 -29.69
N SER A 520 9.62 3.74 -29.08
CA SER A 520 9.79 4.43 -27.79
C SER A 520 9.33 5.89 -27.78
N ASN A 521 9.36 6.53 -28.94
CA ASN A 521 8.98 7.93 -29.15
C ASN A 521 7.91 8.09 -30.22
N ASN A 522 7.40 6.99 -30.76
CA ASN A 522 6.54 6.97 -31.95
C ASN A 522 7.15 7.85 -33.05
N PHE A 523 8.42 7.57 -33.36
CA PHE A 523 9.21 8.34 -34.33
C PHE A 523 9.44 7.56 -35.62
N LEU A 524 9.10 8.16 -36.76
CA LEU A 524 9.30 7.58 -38.07
C LEU A 524 10.32 8.37 -38.87
N TRP A 525 11.46 7.77 -39.20
CA TRP A 525 12.45 8.30 -40.11
C TRP A 525 12.18 7.79 -41.56
N ILE A 526 12.21 8.69 -42.54
CA ILE A 526 12.00 8.37 -43.96
C ILE A 526 13.15 8.90 -44.80
N ASP A 527 13.81 8.01 -45.54
CA ASP A 527 14.79 8.37 -46.57
C ASP A 527 14.12 8.53 -47.93
N ALA A 528 14.16 9.75 -48.45
CA ALA A 528 13.67 10.10 -49.78
C ALA A 528 14.72 10.83 -50.61
N ILE A 529 16.02 10.67 -50.33
CA ILE A 529 17.13 11.29 -51.05
C ILE A 529 17.20 10.76 -52.46
N VAL A 530 17.17 11.66 -53.46
CA VAL A 530 17.33 11.36 -54.89
C VAL A 530 18.65 11.96 -55.39
N GLY A 531 19.31 11.22 -56.31
CA GLY A 531 20.52 11.73 -57.02
C GLY A 531 21.82 11.75 -56.21
N GLY A 532 21.86 11.12 -55.00
CA GLY A 532 23.10 11.02 -54.20
C GLY A 532 23.63 12.36 -53.65
N VAL A 533 22.75 13.34 -53.49
CA VAL A 533 23.10 14.71 -53.01
C VAL A 533 23.66 14.72 -51.58
N ILE A 534 23.42 13.67 -50.79
CA ILE A 534 24.10 13.37 -49.56
C ILE A 534 24.57 11.91 -49.65
N PRO A 535 25.85 11.60 -49.40
CA PRO A 535 26.34 10.22 -49.29
C PRO A 535 25.65 9.47 -48.14
N SER A 536 25.25 8.21 -48.37
CA SER A 536 24.44 7.44 -47.42
C SER A 536 25.15 7.14 -46.08
N ASN A 537 26.50 7.19 -46.06
CA ASN A 537 27.29 7.07 -44.84
C ASN A 537 27.01 8.20 -43.82
N PHE A 538 26.44 9.33 -44.22
CA PHE A 538 26.07 10.43 -43.31
C PHE A 538 24.63 10.32 -42.77
N PHE A 539 23.78 9.41 -43.28
CA PHE A 539 22.40 9.28 -42.82
C PHE A 539 22.30 8.91 -41.32
N PRO A 540 23.12 7.96 -40.81
CA PRO A 540 23.11 7.67 -39.37
C PRO A 540 23.47 8.89 -38.49
N ALA A 541 24.36 9.76 -38.96
CA ALA A 541 24.75 10.98 -38.25
C ALA A 541 23.60 12.01 -38.24
N ILE A 542 22.86 12.17 -39.36
CA ILE A 542 21.67 13.02 -39.44
C ILE A 542 20.56 12.52 -38.51
N GLU A 543 20.25 11.24 -38.59
CA GLU A 543 19.25 10.60 -37.73
C GLU A 543 19.61 10.75 -36.24
N LYS A 544 20.87 10.56 -35.89
CA LYS A 544 21.36 10.78 -34.52
C LYS A 544 21.18 12.26 -34.11
N GLY A 545 21.38 13.20 -35.03
CA GLY A 545 21.12 14.62 -34.79
C GLY A 545 19.66 14.91 -34.48
N PHE A 546 18.71 14.24 -35.15
CA PHE A 546 17.28 14.35 -34.86
C PHE A 546 16.97 13.76 -33.45
N LYS A 547 17.45 12.56 -33.19
CA LYS A 547 17.21 11.87 -31.89
C LYS A 547 17.78 12.69 -30.72
N ASP A 548 18.98 13.24 -30.87
CA ASP A 548 19.57 14.09 -29.83
C ASP A 548 18.71 15.37 -29.60
N ARG A 549 18.11 15.92 -30.64
CA ARG A 549 17.21 17.09 -30.54
C ARG A 549 15.87 16.68 -29.91
N MET A 550 15.32 15.53 -30.29
CA MET A 550 14.09 15.01 -29.72
C MET A 550 14.20 14.75 -28.20
N GLU A 551 15.33 14.25 -27.74
CA GLU A 551 15.58 14.08 -26.31
C GLU A 551 15.70 15.41 -25.56
N LYS A 552 16.27 16.43 -26.17
CA LYS A 552 16.45 17.76 -25.56
C LYS A 552 15.19 18.63 -25.61
N GLY A 553 14.26 18.30 -26.52
CA GLY A 553 13.10 19.13 -26.81
C GLY A 553 13.42 20.40 -27.61
N VAL A 554 12.37 21.15 -27.95
CA VAL A 554 12.45 22.33 -28.79
C VAL A 554 11.79 23.57 -28.18
N ILE A 555 10.62 23.40 -27.53
CA ILE A 555 9.81 24.52 -27.01
C ILE A 555 9.75 24.60 -25.47
N ALA A 556 9.85 23.48 -24.81
CA ALA A 556 9.76 23.40 -23.34
C ALA A 556 10.83 22.47 -22.72
N GLY A 557 11.80 22.01 -23.53
CA GLY A 557 12.81 21.04 -23.05
C GLY A 557 12.27 19.66 -22.75
N CYS A 558 11.08 19.32 -23.27
CA CYS A 558 10.44 18.04 -23.12
C CYS A 558 10.75 17.13 -24.31
N LYS A 559 10.81 15.84 -24.09
CA LYS A 559 11.08 14.87 -25.14
C LYS A 559 10.01 14.91 -26.23
N VAL A 560 10.45 14.94 -27.52
CA VAL A 560 9.55 14.95 -28.67
C VAL A 560 9.04 13.55 -28.99
N GLN A 561 7.76 13.44 -29.34
CA GLN A 561 7.13 12.20 -29.82
C GLN A 561 6.09 12.49 -30.91
N ASP A 562 5.57 11.43 -31.55
CA ASP A 562 4.48 11.45 -32.53
C ASP A 562 4.84 12.24 -33.78
N VAL A 563 6.07 12.07 -34.31
CA VAL A 563 6.57 12.78 -35.47
C VAL A 563 7.17 11.84 -36.52
N ALA A 564 6.87 12.11 -37.80
CA ALA A 564 7.56 11.50 -38.92
C ALA A 564 8.45 12.58 -39.61
N VAL A 565 9.67 12.18 -39.94
CA VAL A 565 10.66 13.09 -40.58
C VAL A 565 11.16 12.45 -41.85
N GLU A 566 10.93 13.16 -42.98
CA GLU A 566 11.41 12.79 -44.29
C GLU A 566 12.68 13.61 -44.62
N LEU A 567 13.79 12.92 -44.86
CA LEU A 567 15.01 13.52 -45.41
C LEU A 567 14.92 13.43 -46.93
N PHE A 568 14.72 14.57 -47.65
CA PHE A 568 14.46 14.56 -49.07
C PHE A 568 15.53 15.26 -49.94
N HIS A 569 16.35 16.16 -49.37
CA HIS A 569 17.41 16.83 -50.09
C HIS A 569 18.53 17.31 -49.16
N GLY A 570 19.68 17.71 -49.74
CA GLY A 570 20.78 18.29 -48.99
C GLY A 570 21.99 18.55 -49.87
N LYS A 571 23.08 19.03 -49.27
CA LYS A 571 24.35 19.24 -49.96
C LYS A 571 25.51 18.81 -49.08
N TYR A 572 26.54 18.23 -49.69
CA TYR A 572 27.80 17.92 -49.06
C TYR A 572 28.97 18.60 -49.77
N HIS A 573 30.09 18.66 -49.13
CA HIS A 573 31.35 19.18 -49.68
C HIS A 573 32.43 18.09 -49.50
N ASP A 574 33.14 17.75 -50.57
CA ASP A 574 34.06 16.60 -50.59
C ASP A 574 35.13 16.64 -49.52
N VAL A 575 35.56 17.82 -49.07
CA VAL A 575 36.66 18.02 -48.10
C VAL A 575 36.12 18.40 -46.71
N ASP A 576 35.08 19.24 -46.61
CA ASP A 576 34.61 19.84 -45.35
C ASP A 576 33.43 19.09 -44.71
N SER A 577 32.85 18.09 -45.40
CA SER A 577 31.76 17.31 -44.84
C SER A 577 32.25 16.17 -43.98
N ASN A 578 31.70 16.08 -42.80
CA ASN A 578 31.96 15.00 -41.83
C ASN A 578 30.69 14.67 -41.01
N GLU A 579 30.72 13.58 -40.26
CA GLU A 579 29.61 13.14 -39.46
C GLU A 579 29.16 14.19 -38.44
N HIS A 580 30.07 14.91 -37.82
CA HIS A 580 29.75 15.95 -36.85
C HIS A 580 28.97 17.11 -37.49
N ALA A 581 29.40 17.55 -38.68
CA ALA A 581 28.73 18.61 -39.41
C ALA A 581 27.30 18.24 -39.81
N PHE A 582 27.10 16.97 -40.27
CA PHE A 582 25.77 16.49 -40.63
C PHE A 582 24.90 16.21 -39.40
N LYS A 583 25.46 15.74 -38.28
CA LYS A 583 24.75 15.61 -37.02
C LYS A 583 24.22 16.96 -36.52
N THR A 584 25.06 17.98 -36.54
CA THR A 584 24.68 19.35 -36.17
C THR A 584 23.65 19.92 -37.14
N ALA A 585 23.86 19.76 -38.47
CA ALA A 585 22.90 20.19 -39.48
C ALA A 585 21.53 19.52 -39.32
N GLY A 586 21.51 18.22 -39.04
CA GLY A 586 20.28 17.47 -38.74
C GLY A 586 19.56 18.02 -37.53
N SER A 587 20.26 18.15 -36.39
CA SER A 587 19.69 18.65 -35.13
C SER A 587 19.07 20.05 -35.31
N MET A 588 19.75 20.94 -36.03
CA MET A 588 19.26 22.31 -36.25
C MET A 588 18.15 22.37 -37.30
N ALA A 589 18.19 21.55 -38.37
CA ALA A 589 17.08 21.39 -39.31
C ALA A 589 15.81 20.93 -38.62
N PHE A 590 15.93 19.93 -37.76
CA PHE A 590 14.81 19.45 -36.93
C PHE A 590 14.21 20.60 -36.12
N LYS A 591 15.01 21.31 -35.33
CA LYS A 591 14.57 22.47 -34.54
C LYS A 591 13.84 23.51 -35.39
N THR A 592 14.42 23.90 -36.51
CA THR A 592 13.87 24.96 -37.36
C THR A 592 12.51 24.57 -37.96
N VAL A 593 12.40 23.36 -38.48
CA VAL A 593 11.15 22.85 -39.09
C VAL A 593 10.09 22.55 -38.05
N PHE A 594 10.48 22.04 -36.90
CA PHE A 594 9.57 21.77 -35.75
C PHE A 594 8.85 23.05 -35.31
N LEU A 595 9.59 24.18 -35.18
CA LEU A 595 9.01 25.47 -34.79
C LEU A 595 7.98 26.01 -35.80
N GLN A 596 8.08 25.62 -37.06
CA GLN A 596 7.14 26.02 -38.13
C GLN A 596 5.94 25.07 -38.25
N ALA A 597 6.02 23.87 -37.66
CA ALA A 597 5.03 22.80 -37.75
C ALA A 597 3.88 22.90 -36.74
N LYS A 598 3.58 24.09 -36.20
CA LYS A 598 2.63 24.30 -35.08
C LYS A 598 2.94 23.39 -33.89
N PRO A 599 4.04 23.62 -33.18
CA PRO A 599 4.44 22.82 -32.08
C PRO A 599 3.42 22.85 -30.93
N GLY A 600 3.24 21.71 -30.27
CA GLY A 600 2.34 21.53 -29.14
C GLY A 600 2.97 20.73 -28.02
N LEU A 601 2.38 20.85 -26.84
CA LEU A 601 2.69 19.98 -25.69
C LEU A 601 1.64 18.91 -25.55
N LEU A 602 2.09 17.75 -25.12
CA LEU A 602 1.26 16.63 -24.70
C LEU A 602 1.41 16.46 -23.19
N GLU A 603 0.29 16.16 -22.53
CA GLU A 603 0.22 15.82 -21.11
C GLU A 603 -0.19 14.38 -20.89
N PRO A 604 0.32 13.71 -19.84
CA PRO A 604 -0.09 12.36 -19.53
C PRO A 604 -1.52 12.37 -18.97
N ILE A 605 -2.40 11.56 -19.59
CA ILE A 605 -3.74 11.26 -19.12
C ILE A 605 -3.68 9.94 -18.34
N VAL A 606 -4.33 9.93 -17.20
CA VAL A 606 -4.40 8.78 -16.32
C VAL A 606 -5.82 8.30 -16.12
N LYS A 607 -5.97 7.00 -15.94
CA LYS A 607 -7.17 6.40 -15.39
C LYS A 607 -7.13 6.60 -13.89
N LEU A 608 -8.10 7.33 -13.37
CA LEU A 608 -8.30 7.60 -11.96
C LEU A 608 -9.46 6.74 -11.48
N GLU A 609 -9.21 5.83 -10.54
CA GLU A 609 -10.22 5.02 -9.89
C GLU A 609 -10.43 5.53 -8.47
N VAL A 610 -11.58 6.16 -8.19
CA VAL A 610 -11.89 6.76 -6.89
C VAL A 610 -12.95 5.93 -6.18
N THR A 611 -12.62 5.33 -5.05
CA THR A 611 -13.54 4.57 -4.22
C THR A 611 -13.97 5.38 -3.01
N VAL A 612 -15.27 5.65 -2.89
CA VAL A 612 -15.86 6.51 -1.85
C VAL A 612 -17.18 5.94 -1.31
N PRO A 613 -17.61 6.34 -0.11
CA PRO A 613 -18.97 6.08 0.35
C PRO A 613 -20.02 6.59 -0.63
N MET A 614 -21.13 5.88 -0.76
CA MET A 614 -22.24 6.26 -1.66
C MET A 614 -22.71 7.70 -1.43
N ALA A 615 -22.70 8.19 -0.19
CA ALA A 615 -23.07 9.55 0.15
C ALA A 615 -22.18 10.63 -0.50
N ASN A 616 -20.91 10.31 -0.81
CA ASN A 616 -19.96 11.26 -1.38
C ASN A 616 -19.81 11.18 -2.90
N VAL A 617 -20.53 10.27 -3.56
CA VAL A 617 -20.47 10.07 -5.02
C VAL A 617 -20.82 11.36 -5.78
N GLY A 618 -21.81 12.11 -5.29
CA GLY A 618 -22.23 13.39 -5.89
C GLY A 618 -21.11 14.44 -5.87
N ASP A 619 -20.39 14.54 -4.77
CA ASP A 619 -19.29 15.50 -4.59
C ASP A 619 -18.13 15.17 -5.55
N ILE A 620 -17.78 13.88 -5.66
CA ILE A 620 -16.72 13.43 -6.58
C ILE A 620 -17.09 13.68 -8.03
N ASN A 621 -18.32 13.36 -8.44
CA ASN A 621 -18.80 13.61 -9.80
C ASN A 621 -18.82 15.10 -10.15
N SER A 622 -18.98 15.98 -9.17
CA SER A 622 -18.94 17.43 -9.34
C SER A 622 -17.49 17.97 -9.39
N ASP A 623 -16.56 17.33 -8.68
CA ASP A 623 -15.13 17.75 -8.63
C ASP A 623 -14.35 17.33 -9.89
N LEU A 624 -14.61 16.13 -10.43
CA LEU A 624 -13.88 15.59 -11.57
C LEU A 624 -13.89 16.51 -12.82
N PRO A 625 -15.01 17.09 -13.27
CA PRO A 625 -15.03 18.03 -14.40
C PRO A 625 -14.19 19.28 -14.14
N ASN A 626 -14.15 19.78 -12.90
CA ASN A 626 -13.31 20.93 -12.54
C ASN A 626 -11.82 20.64 -12.70
N ARG A 627 -11.45 19.35 -12.64
CA ARG A 627 -10.10 18.82 -12.88
C ARG A 627 -9.91 18.34 -14.31
N ARG A 628 -10.70 18.80 -15.24
CA ARG A 628 -10.70 18.35 -16.63
C ARG A 628 -10.90 16.83 -16.77
N GLY A 629 -11.48 16.20 -15.73
CA GLY A 629 -11.74 14.77 -15.68
C GLY A 629 -13.01 14.39 -16.45
N ARG A 630 -12.95 13.23 -17.10
CA ARG A 630 -14.10 12.63 -17.81
C ARG A 630 -14.52 11.35 -17.08
N PRO A 631 -15.63 11.34 -16.32
CA PRO A 631 -16.16 10.12 -15.73
C PRO A 631 -16.51 9.10 -16.84
N MET A 632 -16.11 7.85 -16.66
CA MET A 632 -16.28 6.76 -17.62
C MET A 632 -17.27 5.72 -17.15
N SER A 633 -17.10 5.23 -15.90
CA SER A 633 -17.97 4.21 -15.32
C SER A 633 -18.09 4.40 -13.80
N MET A 634 -19.10 3.73 -13.24
CA MET A 634 -19.31 3.65 -11.80
C MET A 634 -19.69 2.22 -11.44
N GLU A 635 -19.03 1.66 -10.43
CA GLU A 635 -19.22 0.28 -10.02
C GLU A 635 -19.39 0.19 -8.51
N SER A 636 -20.22 -0.76 -8.05
CA SER A 636 -20.35 -1.01 -6.62
C SER A 636 -19.13 -1.77 -6.09
N ALA A 637 -18.45 -1.22 -5.10
CA ALA A 637 -17.31 -1.85 -4.44
C ALA A 637 -17.70 -2.70 -3.21
N GLY A 638 -19.03 -2.81 -2.94
CA GLY A 638 -19.55 -3.48 -1.74
C GLY A 638 -19.44 -2.61 -0.48
N GLY A 639 -20.09 -3.04 0.61
CA GLY A 639 -20.02 -2.35 1.91
C GLY A 639 -20.48 -0.87 1.90
N GLY A 640 -21.37 -0.48 0.97
CA GLY A 640 -21.82 0.91 0.83
C GLY A 640 -20.81 1.83 0.14
N MET A 641 -19.77 1.27 -0.48
CA MET A 641 -18.77 1.99 -1.27
C MET A 641 -19.06 1.90 -2.77
N GLN A 642 -18.66 2.94 -3.50
CA GLN A 642 -18.75 3.05 -4.96
C GLN A 642 -17.37 3.40 -5.51
N THR A 643 -16.99 2.78 -6.62
CA THR A 643 -15.78 3.13 -7.38
C THR A 643 -16.20 3.90 -8.63
N ILE A 644 -15.67 5.10 -8.78
CA ILE A 644 -15.84 5.97 -9.93
C ILE A 644 -14.55 5.89 -10.73
N VAL A 645 -14.67 5.56 -12.03
CA VAL A 645 -13.54 5.52 -12.95
C VAL A 645 -13.62 6.75 -13.86
N ALA A 646 -12.52 7.49 -13.96
CA ALA A 646 -12.44 8.69 -14.80
C ALA A 646 -11.09 8.78 -15.51
N GLU A 647 -11.07 9.42 -16.67
CA GLU A 647 -9.84 9.85 -17.33
C GLU A 647 -9.52 11.30 -16.95
N VAL A 648 -8.34 11.54 -16.40
CA VAL A 648 -7.96 12.87 -15.87
C VAL A 648 -6.50 13.16 -16.24
N PRO A 649 -6.13 14.42 -16.57
CA PRO A 649 -4.73 14.79 -16.70
C PRO A 649 -3.98 14.60 -15.36
N LEU A 650 -2.81 14.00 -15.40
CA LEU A 650 -2.00 13.73 -14.20
C LEU A 650 -1.73 15.00 -13.39
N ALA A 651 -1.56 16.15 -14.08
CA ALA A 651 -1.36 17.45 -13.44
C ALA A 651 -2.45 17.85 -12.44
N GLU A 652 -3.69 17.44 -12.69
CA GLU A 652 -4.87 17.81 -11.87
C GLU A 652 -5.05 16.92 -10.64
N VAL A 653 -4.32 15.81 -10.58
CA VAL A 653 -4.52 14.79 -9.52
C VAL A 653 -3.28 14.53 -8.67
N LEU A 654 -2.18 15.26 -8.87
CA LEU A 654 -0.96 15.11 -8.03
C LEU A 654 -1.23 15.35 -6.54
N THR A 655 -2.14 16.26 -6.22
CA THR A 655 -2.52 16.61 -4.84
C THR A 655 -3.96 16.21 -4.52
N TYR A 656 -4.53 15.26 -5.26
CA TYR A 656 -5.94 14.88 -5.13
C TYR A 656 -6.29 14.27 -3.76
N ASN A 657 -5.33 13.63 -3.12
CA ASN A 657 -5.47 13.05 -1.79
C ASN A 657 -6.03 14.04 -0.75
N ARG A 658 -5.58 15.29 -0.75
CA ARG A 658 -6.05 16.33 0.19
C ARG A 658 -7.52 16.65 -0.04
N THR A 659 -7.91 16.84 -1.30
CA THR A 659 -9.30 17.14 -1.65
C THR A 659 -10.20 15.95 -1.34
N LEU A 660 -9.79 14.74 -1.73
CA LEU A 660 -10.54 13.52 -1.48
C LEU A 660 -10.74 13.27 0.02
N ALA A 661 -9.69 13.43 0.83
CA ALA A 661 -9.77 13.30 2.28
C ALA A 661 -10.72 14.32 2.91
N SER A 662 -10.70 15.57 2.44
CA SER A 662 -11.63 16.61 2.90
C SER A 662 -13.07 16.30 2.55
N MET A 663 -13.36 15.83 1.33
CA MET A 663 -14.71 15.53 0.84
C MET A 663 -15.32 14.29 1.51
N THR A 664 -14.48 13.30 1.84
CA THR A 664 -14.91 11.99 2.34
C THR A 664 -14.64 11.75 3.82
N GLY A 665 -14.11 12.75 4.53
CA GLY A 665 -13.64 12.56 5.92
C GLY A 665 -12.55 11.49 6.05
N GLY A 666 -11.71 11.31 5.01
CA GLY A 666 -10.65 10.30 4.96
C GLY A 666 -11.11 8.88 4.60
N GLN A 667 -12.39 8.70 4.22
CA GLN A 667 -12.93 7.38 3.81
C GLN A 667 -12.64 7.04 2.34
N GLY A 668 -12.31 8.03 1.51
CA GLY A 668 -12.00 7.84 0.10
C GLY A 668 -10.60 7.30 -0.12
N SER A 669 -10.46 6.49 -1.17
CA SER A 669 -9.17 6.05 -1.70
C SER A 669 -9.17 6.20 -3.22
N TYR A 670 -7.99 6.31 -3.82
CA TYR A 670 -7.89 6.35 -5.27
C TYR A 670 -6.64 5.63 -5.77
N GLY A 671 -6.70 5.16 -7.01
CA GLY A 671 -5.59 4.62 -7.77
C GLY A 671 -5.39 5.39 -9.07
N ILE A 672 -4.16 5.43 -9.56
CA ILE A 672 -3.79 6.10 -10.81
C ILE A 672 -3.06 5.10 -11.71
N GLU A 673 -3.51 4.99 -12.96
CA GLU A 673 -2.86 4.19 -14.00
C GLU A 673 -2.64 5.06 -15.24
N PHE A 674 -1.43 5.05 -15.81
CA PHE A 674 -1.15 5.79 -17.05
C PHE A 674 -1.93 5.19 -18.22
N LEU A 675 -2.58 6.04 -19.02
CA LEU A 675 -3.31 5.62 -20.23
C LEU A 675 -2.60 6.02 -21.52
N ARG A 676 -2.44 7.31 -21.74
CA ARG A 676 -1.92 7.89 -22.98
C ARG A 676 -1.46 9.34 -22.79
N TYR A 677 -0.95 9.90 -23.83
CA TYR A 677 -0.69 11.34 -23.94
C TYR A 677 -1.78 12.03 -24.75
N ASP A 678 -2.27 13.20 -24.29
CA ASP A 678 -3.22 14.06 -25.00
C ASP A 678 -2.70 15.50 -25.11
N VAL A 679 -3.19 16.26 -26.08
CA VAL A 679 -2.76 17.64 -26.33
C VAL A 679 -3.18 18.57 -25.18
N VAL A 680 -2.21 19.30 -24.65
CA VAL A 680 -2.43 20.30 -23.59
C VAL A 680 -3.25 21.49 -24.14
N PRO A 681 -4.28 21.99 -23.42
CA PRO A 681 -5.00 23.20 -23.80
C PRO A 681 -4.09 24.40 -23.93
N GLY A 682 -4.33 25.27 -24.96
CA GLY A 682 -3.41 26.32 -25.36
C GLY A 682 -3.04 27.33 -24.27
N ASN A 683 -3.96 27.65 -23.35
CA ASN A 683 -3.70 28.52 -22.20
C ASN A 683 -2.73 27.90 -21.19
N ILE A 684 -2.85 26.61 -20.94
CA ILE A 684 -1.96 25.84 -20.02
C ILE A 684 -0.61 25.64 -20.70
N GLN A 685 -0.61 25.31 -22.00
CA GLN A 685 0.63 25.18 -22.80
C GLN A 685 1.50 26.41 -22.70
N GLN A 686 0.93 27.62 -22.86
CA GLN A 686 1.67 28.88 -22.75
C GLN A 686 2.32 29.05 -21.37
N GLN A 687 1.65 28.70 -20.31
CA GLN A 687 2.20 28.78 -18.96
C GLN A 687 3.37 27.81 -18.77
N ILE A 688 3.24 26.58 -19.26
CA ILE A 688 4.29 25.56 -19.15
C ILE A 688 5.54 26.03 -19.94
N ILE A 689 5.37 26.51 -21.16
CA ILE A 689 6.49 27.01 -22.01
C ILE A 689 7.16 28.22 -21.35
N ALA A 690 6.39 29.15 -20.76
CA ALA A 690 6.94 30.32 -20.09
C ALA A 690 7.75 29.96 -18.83
N SER A 691 7.43 28.87 -18.17
CA SER A 691 8.14 28.37 -16.98
C SER A 691 9.29 27.42 -17.30
N ALA A 692 9.45 27.00 -18.56
CA ALA A 692 10.46 26.06 -18.98
C ALA A 692 11.86 26.70 -19.03
N GLU A 693 12.83 26.09 -18.35
CA GLU A 693 14.26 26.39 -18.49
C GLU A 693 14.79 25.59 -19.68
N LEU A 694 14.94 26.26 -20.83
CA LEU A 694 15.64 25.68 -21.97
C LEU A 694 17.14 25.63 -21.67
N ALA A 695 17.77 24.48 -21.90
CA ALA A 695 19.22 24.37 -21.79
C ALA A 695 19.89 25.36 -22.79
N GLU A 696 20.81 26.19 -22.28
CA GLU A 696 21.63 27.07 -23.14
C GLU A 696 22.34 26.23 -24.20
N GLU A 697 22.22 26.65 -25.45
CA GLU A 697 22.92 26.01 -26.57
C GLU A 697 24.36 26.57 -26.62
N GLU A 698 25.35 25.69 -26.46
CA GLU A 698 26.70 26.00 -26.87
C GLU A 698 26.71 26.12 -28.41
N GLU A 699 26.93 27.35 -28.94
CA GLU A 699 27.05 27.61 -30.35
C GLU A 699 28.33 27.00 -30.98
#